data_150f4675e63a85c1e791ae4fa94817d2
#
_entry.id   150f4675e63a85c1e791ae4fa94817d2
#
_cell.length_a   1.000
_cell.length_b   1.000
_cell.length_c   1.000
_cell.angle_alpha   90.00
_cell.angle_beta   90.00
_cell.angle_gamma   90.00
#
_symmetry.space_group_name_H-M   'P 1'
#
loop_
_entity.id
_entity.type
_entity.pdbx_description
1 polymer ?
#
loop_
_entity_poly.entity_id
_entity_poly.type
_entity_poly.pdbx_seq_one_letter_code
_entity_poly.pdbx_strand_id
1 'polypeptide(L)'
;MPVGDDVLLRHNLTREEYDRIVRLLGREPNPTEIGLFSVMWSEHCSYKSSKVHLRTLPTEGPRVVQGPGENAGAVAIGDGLAAVFKIESHNHPSFIEPYQGAATGVGGILRDVFTMGARPNAVLNSLRFGPPTEARNRRLLAGVVAGIGGYGNAFGCPTVGGEVVFEDSYEANPLVNALCLGLVRTDRIFRARASGVGNTVFYVGAKTGRDGIHGATMASAEFGEGSEERRPTVQVGDPFMEKVLLEACLEAMRTGAIVGIQDMGAAGLTCSSSEMGARAGTGIRIDIAKVPKRETGMTAYEVMLSESQERMLLVAEKGREADVVRVFEKWDLHAEPIGAVTDDGRLRVFDGEGLEADVPNSALTDEAPVYERPWVEPRNPAAVVDVLAFDPPPDLPGVLLALLASPTIACKRWVYRQYDSTVRSNTLVGPGSDAAVVRVKGTRKALALKTDGNGRYCWLDPYEGARLAVAEACRNVVAAGATPIGATNCLNFGNPERPEIMGQFAFTVRGMGDACRALSVPITGGNVSFYNETDGRAIYPTPVIGVVGLIEDAARALTNAFKEEGEAVYLLGDTAEDLGGSELVKVVHGKVAGRPPRLDLGAEGRLHALVLEAAGAGWLRSAHDCSDGGVAVALAECALGAEGPGPGGRFDLPGTLRPDILLFSETPSRMLVTTREEARLRAAAHRHRVPCHRLGIVGGDRLTLTSGHRELVDLDMARLHAAWMSLERLLSAPAE
;
A
#
# COMPACT_ATOMS: atom_id res chain seq x y z
N MET A 1 11.55 -43.28 5.07
CA MET A 1 12.91 -42.88 4.65
C MET A 1 13.02 -41.40 4.81
N PRO A 2 14.11 -40.85 5.33
CA PRO A 2 14.25 -39.41 5.45
C PRO A 2 14.07 -38.74 4.07
N VAL A 3 13.44 -37.60 4.06
CA VAL A 3 13.14 -36.83 2.84
C VAL A 3 14.46 -36.38 2.21
N GLY A 4 14.60 -36.60 0.90
CA GLY A 4 15.79 -36.22 0.14
C GLY A 4 15.93 -34.71 -0.02
N ASP A 5 17.17 -34.23 -0.21
CA ASP A 5 17.45 -32.79 -0.36
C ASP A 5 16.75 -32.17 -1.60
N ASP A 6 16.50 -32.98 -2.63
CA ASP A 6 15.74 -32.57 -3.80
C ASP A 6 14.27 -32.23 -3.51
N VAL A 7 13.65 -32.90 -2.55
CA VAL A 7 12.30 -32.61 -2.06
C VAL A 7 12.31 -31.32 -1.23
N LEU A 8 13.30 -31.16 -0.34
CA LEU A 8 13.43 -29.96 0.48
C LEU A 8 13.63 -28.71 -0.39
N LEU A 9 14.49 -28.81 -1.41
CA LEU A 9 14.74 -27.73 -2.36
C LEU A 9 13.46 -27.32 -3.09
N ARG A 10 12.67 -28.29 -3.57
CA ARG A 10 11.38 -28.00 -4.25
C ARG A 10 10.37 -27.31 -3.34
N HIS A 11 10.45 -27.54 -2.03
CA HIS A 11 9.57 -26.94 -1.03
C HIS A 11 10.18 -25.68 -0.37
N ASN A 12 11.35 -25.23 -0.82
CA ASN A 12 12.07 -24.09 -0.24
C ASN A 12 12.27 -24.21 1.28
N LEU A 13 12.53 -25.44 1.75
CA LEU A 13 12.84 -25.76 3.14
C LEU A 13 14.33 -26.07 3.28
N THR A 14 14.95 -25.51 4.31
CA THR A 14 16.32 -25.88 4.69
C THR A 14 16.34 -27.20 5.46
N ARG A 15 17.50 -27.85 5.52
CA ARG A 15 17.68 -29.07 6.33
C ARG A 15 17.41 -28.80 7.81
N GLU A 16 17.81 -27.65 8.32
CA GLU A 16 17.56 -27.23 9.69
C GLU A 16 16.05 -27.08 9.99
N GLU A 17 15.32 -26.45 9.07
CA GLU A 17 13.85 -26.32 9.15
C GLU A 17 13.19 -27.71 9.15
N TYR A 18 13.62 -28.60 8.25
CA TYR A 18 13.12 -29.97 8.21
C TYR A 18 13.36 -30.72 9.54
N ASP A 19 14.59 -30.68 10.08
CA ASP A 19 14.91 -31.31 11.36
C ASP A 19 14.07 -30.74 12.52
N ARG A 20 13.73 -29.45 12.44
CA ARG A 20 12.81 -28.82 13.39
C ARG A 20 11.38 -29.35 13.22
N ILE A 21 10.89 -29.52 11.99
CA ILE A 21 9.57 -30.10 11.69
C ILE A 21 9.48 -31.51 12.29
N VAL A 22 10.48 -32.37 12.06
CA VAL A 22 10.53 -33.72 12.62
C VAL A 22 10.47 -33.71 14.15
N ARG A 23 11.18 -32.79 14.80
CA ARG A 23 11.12 -32.64 16.27
C ARG A 23 9.73 -32.22 16.76
N LEU A 24 9.08 -31.26 16.06
CA LEU A 24 7.76 -30.76 16.44
C LEU A 24 6.66 -31.79 16.24
N LEU A 25 6.77 -32.60 15.19
CA LEU A 25 5.83 -33.70 14.94
C LEU A 25 6.10 -34.94 15.76
N GLY A 26 7.34 -35.14 16.25
CA GLY A 26 7.81 -36.39 16.89
C GLY A 26 7.91 -37.58 15.92
N ARG A 27 7.82 -37.33 14.62
CA ARG A 27 7.88 -38.30 13.52
C ARG A 27 8.25 -37.63 12.21
N GLU A 28 8.57 -38.43 11.21
CA GLU A 28 8.73 -37.95 9.84
C GLU A 28 7.39 -37.39 9.28
N PRO A 29 7.40 -36.20 8.64
CA PRO A 29 6.24 -35.68 7.95
C PRO A 29 5.92 -36.46 6.67
N ASN A 30 4.65 -36.57 6.33
CA ASN A 30 4.24 -37.08 5.04
C ASN A 30 4.28 -35.95 3.95
N PRO A 31 4.09 -36.27 2.66
CA PRO A 31 4.17 -35.26 1.58
C PRO A 31 3.18 -34.10 1.74
N THR A 32 1.96 -34.33 2.20
CA THR A 32 0.97 -33.28 2.45
C THR A 32 1.45 -32.35 3.56
N GLU A 33 1.94 -32.91 4.66
CA GLU A 33 2.47 -32.12 5.79
C GLU A 33 3.69 -31.29 5.41
N ILE A 34 4.61 -31.83 4.59
CA ILE A 34 5.74 -31.07 4.04
C ILE A 34 5.22 -29.86 3.26
N GLY A 35 4.20 -30.03 2.43
CA GLY A 35 3.54 -28.94 1.72
C GLY A 35 2.97 -27.88 2.66
N LEU A 36 2.24 -28.29 3.73
CA LEU A 36 1.71 -27.38 4.72
C LEU A 36 2.81 -26.52 5.38
N PHE A 37 3.91 -27.15 5.82
CA PHE A 37 5.04 -26.43 6.39
C PHE A 37 5.74 -25.52 5.37
N SER A 38 5.92 -25.98 4.12
CA SER A 38 6.55 -25.21 3.06
C SER A 38 5.89 -23.85 2.86
N VAL A 39 4.56 -23.81 2.77
CA VAL A 39 3.83 -22.56 2.56
C VAL A 39 3.75 -21.71 3.82
N MET A 40 3.48 -22.32 4.99
CA MET A 40 3.35 -21.60 6.26
C MET A 40 4.69 -21.06 6.78
N TRP A 41 5.81 -21.75 6.50
CA TRP A 41 7.15 -21.31 6.89
C TRP A 41 7.89 -20.55 5.78
N SER A 42 7.20 -20.25 4.66
CA SER A 42 7.72 -19.32 3.65
C SER A 42 7.97 -17.94 4.25
N GLU A 43 8.89 -17.16 3.70
CA GLU A 43 9.12 -15.77 4.13
C GLU A 43 7.83 -14.95 4.05
N HIS A 44 7.03 -15.20 3.02
CA HIS A 44 5.78 -14.49 2.77
C HIS A 44 4.74 -14.68 3.88
N CYS A 45 4.54 -15.92 4.39
CA CYS A 45 3.54 -16.22 5.42
C CYS A 45 4.08 -16.01 6.85
N SER A 46 5.32 -16.41 7.12
CA SER A 46 5.88 -16.43 8.49
C SER A 46 6.57 -15.14 8.90
N TYR A 47 6.99 -14.31 7.93
CA TYR A 47 7.83 -13.13 8.19
C TYR A 47 9.13 -13.49 8.93
N LYS A 48 9.68 -14.67 8.64
CA LYS A 48 10.78 -15.27 9.43
C LYS A 48 12.04 -14.40 9.50
N SER A 49 12.32 -13.58 8.48
CA SER A 49 13.49 -12.67 8.46
C SER A 49 13.17 -11.25 8.93
N SER A 50 11.90 -10.82 8.89
CA SER A 50 11.50 -9.43 9.17
C SER A 50 10.90 -9.20 10.55
N LYS A 51 10.30 -10.22 11.15
CA LYS A 51 9.52 -10.14 12.40
C LYS A 51 10.28 -9.50 13.56
N VAL A 52 11.59 -9.72 13.67
CA VAL A 52 12.45 -9.13 14.72
C VAL A 52 12.43 -7.60 14.63
N HIS A 53 12.55 -7.05 13.43
CA HIS A 53 12.55 -5.60 13.19
C HIS A 53 11.13 -5.01 13.29
N LEU A 54 10.12 -5.67 12.71
CA LEU A 54 8.75 -5.18 12.71
C LEU A 54 8.17 -4.97 14.12
N ARG A 55 8.57 -5.78 15.10
CA ARG A 55 8.17 -5.65 16.51
C ARG A 55 8.57 -4.32 17.15
N THR A 56 9.47 -3.55 16.56
CA THR A 56 9.91 -2.25 17.06
C THR A 56 9.00 -1.09 16.65
N LEU A 57 8.06 -1.34 15.73
CA LEU A 57 7.14 -0.33 15.23
C LEU A 57 6.11 0.07 16.29
N PRO A 58 5.68 1.35 16.33
CA PRO A 58 4.62 1.80 17.22
C PRO A 58 3.25 1.32 16.70
N THR A 59 2.61 0.43 17.44
CA THR A 59 1.33 -0.18 17.05
C THR A 59 0.17 0.22 17.94
N GLU A 60 0.44 0.98 19.01
CA GLU A 60 -0.55 1.41 19.98
C GLU A 60 -0.88 2.91 19.80
N GLY A 61 -2.13 3.26 20.07
CA GLY A 61 -2.60 4.65 20.02
C GLY A 61 -4.04 4.77 20.50
N PRO A 62 -4.49 5.98 20.85
CA PRO A 62 -5.81 6.19 21.48
C PRO A 62 -7.00 5.82 20.58
N ARG A 63 -6.79 5.75 19.28
CA ARG A 63 -7.80 5.38 18.28
C ARG A 63 -7.67 3.94 17.77
N VAL A 64 -6.59 3.21 18.12
CA VAL A 64 -6.40 1.84 17.66
C VAL A 64 -7.41 0.90 18.31
N VAL A 65 -8.23 0.27 17.49
CA VAL A 65 -9.23 -0.74 17.91
C VAL A 65 -8.69 -2.14 17.65
N GLN A 66 -7.97 -2.30 16.55
CA GLN A 66 -7.27 -3.52 16.19
C GLN A 66 -5.91 -3.16 15.60
N GLY A 67 -4.85 -3.60 16.27
CA GLY A 67 -3.47 -3.55 15.80
C GLY A 67 -3.11 -4.76 14.93
N PRO A 68 -1.80 -4.96 14.62
CA PRO A 68 -1.34 -6.11 13.84
C PRO A 68 -1.74 -7.46 14.46
N GLY A 69 -1.90 -8.50 13.61
CA GLY A 69 -2.22 -9.88 14.03
C GLY A 69 -3.59 -10.38 13.59
N GLU A 70 -4.40 -9.53 12.96
CA GLU A 70 -5.63 -9.90 12.23
C GLU A 70 -5.49 -9.57 10.75
N ASN A 71 -6.49 -9.87 9.93
CA ASN A 71 -6.45 -9.65 8.48
C ASN A 71 -6.22 -8.19 8.11
N ALA A 72 -6.76 -7.25 8.88
CA ALA A 72 -6.53 -5.82 8.72
C ALA A 72 -6.49 -5.10 10.06
N GLY A 73 -5.89 -3.91 10.10
CA GLY A 73 -5.92 -3.02 11.24
C GLY A 73 -7.19 -2.16 11.28
N ALA A 74 -7.54 -1.64 12.46
CA ALA A 74 -8.72 -0.79 12.63
C ALA A 74 -8.46 0.38 13.57
N VAL A 75 -8.96 1.57 13.19
CA VAL A 75 -8.92 2.79 14.01
C VAL A 75 -10.31 3.38 14.22
N ALA A 76 -10.62 3.81 15.42
CA ALA A 76 -11.88 4.47 15.75
C ALA A 76 -11.97 5.87 15.12
N ILE A 77 -13.08 6.17 14.47
CA ILE A 77 -13.37 7.47 13.85
C ILE A 77 -14.47 8.24 14.57
N GLY A 78 -14.92 7.74 15.73
CA GLY A 78 -16.03 8.28 16.50
C GLY A 78 -17.38 7.74 16.03
N ASP A 79 -18.46 8.16 16.68
CA ASP A 79 -19.85 7.77 16.38
C ASP A 79 -20.08 6.24 16.39
N GLY A 80 -19.27 5.48 17.15
CA GLY A 80 -19.31 4.01 17.17
C GLY A 80 -18.81 3.34 15.89
N LEU A 81 -18.04 4.06 15.06
CA LEU A 81 -17.50 3.59 13.79
C LEU A 81 -15.98 3.42 13.85
N ALA A 82 -15.47 2.48 13.07
CA ALA A 82 -14.06 2.28 12.81
C ALA A 82 -13.77 2.21 11.31
N ALA A 83 -12.61 2.73 10.93
CA ALA A 83 -11.99 2.51 9.63
C ALA A 83 -11.07 1.30 9.73
N VAL A 84 -11.31 0.30 8.88
CA VAL A 84 -10.49 -0.91 8.72
C VAL A 84 -9.70 -0.77 7.44
N PHE A 85 -8.38 -0.94 7.51
CA PHE A 85 -7.53 -0.76 6.33
C PHE A 85 -6.25 -1.58 6.40
N LYS A 86 -5.75 -1.93 5.22
CA LYS A 86 -4.50 -2.64 5.03
C LYS A 86 -3.94 -2.33 3.64
N ILE A 87 -2.63 -2.50 3.47
CA ILE A 87 -1.94 -2.50 2.17
C ILE A 87 -1.17 -3.80 2.01
N GLU A 88 -1.17 -4.36 0.82
CA GLU A 88 -0.40 -5.55 0.45
C GLU A 88 0.27 -5.41 -0.91
N SER A 89 1.36 -6.19 -1.10
CA SER A 89 2.06 -6.33 -2.37
C SER A 89 1.51 -7.49 -3.18
N HIS A 90 1.43 -7.30 -4.49
CA HIS A 90 1.16 -8.35 -5.47
C HIS A 90 2.14 -8.27 -6.65
N ASN A 91 3.43 -8.07 -6.33
CA ASN A 91 4.51 -7.79 -7.28
C ASN A 91 4.79 -8.97 -8.21
N HIS A 92 5.14 -10.13 -7.64
CA HIS A 92 5.53 -11.34 -8.37
C HIS A 92 4.47 -11.81 -9.36
N PRO A 93 3.19 -11.98 -8.96
CA PRO A 93 2.14 -12.35 -9.89
C PRO A 93 1.93 -11.34 -11.01
N SER A 94 2.04 -10.03 -10.70
CA SER A 94 1.84 -8.94 -11.66
C SER A 94 2.96 -8.82 -12.70
N PHE A 95 4.17 -9.27 -12.37
CA PHE A 95 5.25 -9.38 -13.35
C PHE A 95 4.99 -10.48 -14.36
N ILE A 96 4.49 -11.64 -13.92
CA ILE A 96 4.26 -12.83 -14.75
C ILE A 96 3.00 -12.65 -15.61
N GLU A 97 1.90 -12.24 -14.99
CA GLU A 97 0.60 -12.03 -15.63
C GLU A 97 -0.02 -10.71 -15.13
N PRO A 98 0.30 -9.58 -15.75
CA PRO A 98 0.02 -8.25 -15.19
C PRO A 98 -1.45 -7.99 -14.93
N TYR A 99 -2.36 -8.47 -15.79
CA TYR A 99 -3.79 -8.31 -15.57
C TYR A 99 -4.28 -9.12 -14.37
N GLN A 100 -4.04 -10.42 -14.36
CA GLN A 100 -4.53 -11.30 -13.30
C GLN A 100 -3.82 -11.05 -11.98
N GLY A 101 -2.50 -10.82 -12.00
CA GLY A 101 -1.74 -10.51 -10.81
C GLY A 101 -2.23 -9.23 -10.11
N ALA A 102 -2.51 -8.17 -10.86
CA ALA A 102 -3.03 -6.94 -10.29
C ALA A 102 -4.51 -7.07 -9.88
N ALA A 103 -5.34 -7.78 -10.65
CA ALA A 103 -6.73 -8.06 -10.34
C ALA A 103 -6.87 -8.80 -9.01
N THR A 104 -6.11 -9.87 -8.82
CA THR A 104 -6.13 -10.68 -7.59
C THR A 104 -5.50 -9.94 -6.40
N GLY A 105 -4.56 -9.01 -6.64
CA GLY A 105 -4.07 -8.10 -5.61
C GLY A 105 -5.18 -7.20 -5.05
N VAL A 106 -6.04 -6.66 -5.92
CA VAL A 106 -7.23 -5.90 -5.49
C VAL A 106 -8.24 -6.82 -4.77
N GLY A 107 -8.51 -8.01 -5.31
CA GLY A 107 -9.41 -8.97 -4.68
C GLY A 107 -8.94 -9.36 -3.27
N GLY A 108 -7.68 -9.74 -3.10
CA GLY A 108 -7.12 -10.12 -1.81
C GLY A 108 -7.26 -9.03 -0.75
N ILE A 109 -6.93 -7.79 -1.09
CA ILE A 109 -7.02 -6.69 -0.13
C ILE A 109 -8.47 -6.31 0.23
N LEU A 110 -9.42 -6.50 -0.70
CA LEU A 110 -10.85 -6.35 -0.43
C LEU A 110 -11.33 -7.40 0.56
N ARG A 111 -10.92 -8.69 0.39
CA ARG A 111 -11.26 -9.80 1.29
C ARG A 111 -10.75 -9.57 2.69
N ASP A 112 -9.49 -9.15 2.87
CA ASP A 112 -8.93 -8.82 4.17
C ASP A 112 -9.79 -7.81 4.95
N VAL A 113 -10.28 -6.80 4.26
CA VAL A 113 -11.11 -5.76 4.89
C VAL A 113 -12.50 -6.30 5.24
N PHE A 114 -13.16 -7.06 4.36
CA PHE A 114 -14.50 -7.51 4.68
C PHE A 114 -14.55 -8.73 5.61
N THR A 115 -13.44 -9.48 5.79
CA THR A 115 -13.34 -10.48 6.88
C THR A 115 -13.48 -9.84 8.25
N MET A 116 -13.07 -8.59 8.41
CA MET A 116 -13.24 -7.82 9.64
C MET A 116 -14.68 -7.33 9.87
N GLY A 117 -15.62 -7.68 8.99
CA GLY A 117 -17.01 -7.17 9.00
C GLY A 117 -17.14 -5.78 8.38
N ALA A 118 -16.05 -5.23 7.85
CA ALA A 118 -16.02 -3.89 7.25
C ALA A 118 -16.39 -3.95 5.77
N ARG A 119 -17.33 -3.09 5.35
CA ARG A 119 -17.62 -2.95 3.92
C ARG A 119 -16.54 -2.12 3.25
N PRO A 120 -15.81 -2.65 2.23
CA PRO A 120 -14.86 -1.88 1.44
C PRO A 120 -15.48 -0.58 0.89
N ASN A 121 -14.77 0.53 1.03
CA ASN A 121 -15.28 1.87 0.72
C ASN A 121 -14.36 2.69 -0.18
N ALA A 122 -13.08 2.35 -0.23
CA ALA A 122 -12.08 2.98 -1.09
C ALA A 122 -10.90 2.04 -1.33
N VAL A 123 -10.32 2.10 -2.53
CA VAL A 123 -9.09 1.44 -2.92
C VAL A 123 -8.08 2.49 -3.39
N LEU A 124 -6.81 2.29 -3.05
CA LEU A 124 -5.67 3.02 -3.60
C LEU A 124 -4.61 2.02 -4.05
N ASN A 125 -3.74 2.45 -4.99
CA ASN A 125 -2.64 1.61 -5.43
C ASN A 125 -1.34 2.41 -5.44
N SER A 126 -0.24 1.82 -4.99
CA SER A 126 1.11 2.33 -5.23
C SER A 126 1.79 1.45 -6.26
N LEU A 127 2.08 2.03 -7.42
CA LEU A 127 2.59 1.35 -8.60
C LEU A 127 3.98 1.86 -8.96
N ARG A 128 4.91 0.94 -9.26
CA ARG A 128 6.26 1.30 -9.66
C ARG A 128 6.68 0.49 -10.87
N PHE A 129 7.25 1.17 -11.86
CA PHE A 129 7.68 0.56 -13.12
C PHE A 129 9.03 1.11 -13.56
N GLY A 130 9.72 0.39 -14.43
CA GLY A 130 10.81 0.93 -15.22
C GLY A 130 10.37 2.04 -16.17
N PRO A 131 11.30 2.67 -16.92
CA PRO A 131 11.00 3.79 -17.81
C PRO A 131 9.86 3.46 -18.79
N PRO A 132 8.83 4.32 -18.94
CA PRO A 132 7.70 4.07 -19.84
C PRO A 132 8.06 4.23 -21.32
N THR A 133 9.28 4.66 -21.65
CA THR A 133 9.84 4.63 -23.00
C THR A 133 10.02 3.21 -23.52
N GLU A 134 10.23 2.24 -22.63
CA GLU A 134 10.38 0.83 -22.96
C GLU A 134 9.01 0.18 -23.20
N ALA A 135 8.87 -0.51 -24.34
CA ALA A 135 7.62 -1.16 -24.74
C ALA A 135 7.14 -2.22 -23.72
N ARG A 136 8.09 -2.92 -23.09
CA ARG A 136 7.78 -3.92 -22.05
C ARG A 136 7.11 -3.25 -20.84
N ASN A 137 7.65 -2.13 -20.35
CA ASN A 137 7.10 -1.42 -19.20
C ASN A 137 5.73 -0.83 -19.48
N ARG A 138 5.50 -0.32 -20.71
CA ARG A 138 4.16 0.11 -21.13
C ARG A 138 3.14 -1.04 -21.12
N ARG A 139 3.52 -2.24 -21.59
CA ARG A 139 2.64 -3.42 -21.53
C ARG A 139 2.34 -3.87 -20.11
N LEU A 140 3.36 -3.89 -19.23
CA LEU A 140 3.18 -4.22 -17.82
C LEU A 140 2.24 -3.22 -17.17
N LEU A 141 2.49 -1.92 -17.32
CA LEU A 141 1.63 -0.87 -16.80
C LEU A 141 0.19 -1.00 -17.30
N ALA A 142 0.01 -1.19 -18.61
CA ALA A 142 -1.32 -1.32 -19.20
C ALA A 142 -2.09 -2.52 -18.66
N GLY A 143 -1.43 -3.68 -18.53
CA GLY A 143 -2.02 -4.88 -17.97
C GLY A 143 -2.39 -4.72 -16.49
N VAL A 144 -1.47 -4.15 -15.68
CA VAL A 144 -1.71 -3.87 -14.26
C VAL A 144 -2.88 -2.92 -14.07
N VAL A 145 -2.90 -1.79 -14.78
CA VAL A 145 -3.98 -0.80 -14.68
C VAL A 145 -5.32 -1.40 -15.12
N ALA A 146 -5.33 -2.18 -16.20
CA ALA A 146 -6.54 -2.89 -16.66
C ALA A 146 -7.03 -3.91 -15.63
N GLY A 147 -6.13 -4.65 -14.97
CA GLY A 147 -6.48 -5.62 -13.92
C GLY A 147 -7.08 -4.94 -12.70
N ILE A 148 -6.47 -3.87 -12.21
CA ILE A 148 -7.00 -3.05 -11.09
C ILE A 148 -8.38 -2.50 -11.43
N GLY A 149 -8.50 -1.86 -12.61
CA GLY A 149 -9.77 -1.27 -13.07
C GLY A 149 -10.84 -2.35 -13.27
N GLY A 150 -10.50 -3.44 -13.95
CA GLY A 150 -11.43 -4.55 -14.21
C GLY A 150 -12.01 -5.14 -12.94
N TYR A 151 -11.15 -5.36 -11.94
CA TYR A 151 -11.61 -5.93 -10.66
C TYR A 151 -12.39 -4.90 -9.81
N GLY A 152 -11.80 -3.74 -9.54
CA GLY A 152 -12.42 -2.73 -8.68
C GLY A 152 -13.75 -2.20 -9.21
N ASN A 153 -13.83 -1.95 -10.54
CA ASN A 153 -15.04 -1.45 -11.20
C ASN A 153 -16.19 -2.50 -11.15
N ALA A 154 -15.89 -3.77 -11.45
CA ALA A 154 -16.90 -4.83 -11.43
C ALA A 154 -17.34 -5.18 -9.99
N PHE A 155 -16.41 -5.18 -9.04
CA PHE A 155 -16.73 -5.34 -7.62
C PHE A 155 -17.55 -4.17 -7.07
N GLY A 156 -17.39 -2.97 -7.63
CA GLY A 156 -18.11 -1.76 -7.21
C GLY A 156 -17.51 -1.11 -5.95
N CYS A 157 -16.18 -1.13 -5.82
CA CYS A 157 -15.42 -0.34 -4.84
C CYS A 157 -14.61 0.73 -5.59
N PRO A 158 -14.74 2.03 -5.23
CA PRO A 158 -14.07 3.09 -5.98
C PRO A 158 -12.55 3.06 -5.74
N THR A 159 -11.77 3.15 -6.83
CA THR A 159 -10.34 3.42 -6.76
C THR A 159 -10.13 4.92 -6.77
N VAL A 160 -9.86 5.49 -5.60
CA VAL A 160 -9.96 6.92 -5.35
C VAL A 160 -8.64 7.67 -5.42
N GLY A 161 -7.51 6.96 -5.46
CA GLY A 161 -6.18 7.57 -5.45
C GLY A 161 -5.07 6.55 -5.57
N GLY A 162 -3.88 6.97 -5.20
CA GLY A 162 -2.65 6.18 -5.26
C GLY A 162 -1.50 6.98 -5.85
N GLU A 163 -0.45 6.27 -6.28
CA GLU A 163 0.72 6.87 -6.92
C GLU A 163 1.26 5.96 -8.04
N VAL A 164 1.93 6.55 -9.01
CA VAL A 164 2.67 5.83 -10.06
C VAL A 164 4.02 6.48 -10.25
N VAL A 165 5.09 5.72 -10.03
CA VAL A 165 6.48 6.17 -10.08
C VAL A 165 7.25 5.38 -11.13
N PHE A 166 8.19 6.03 -11.81
CA PHE A 166 9.03 5.42 -12.84
C PHE A 166 10.50 5.60 -12.50
N GLU A 167 11.19 4.46 -12.32
CA GLU A 167 12.63 4.43 -12.01
C GLU A 167 13.30 3.23 -12.68
N ASP A 168 14.55 3.39 -13.07
CA ASP A 168 15.34 2.32 -13.71
C ASP A 168 15.47 1.09 -12.80
N SER A 169 15.45 1.27 -11.49
CA SER A 169 15.56 0.15 -10.53
C SER A 169 14.37 -0.81 -10.57
N TYR A 170 13.24 -0.37 -11.11
CA TYR A 170 12.05 -1.22 -11.28
C TYR A 170 11.93 -1.83 -12.68
N GLU A 171 12.97 -1.66 -13.51
CA GLU A 171 13.07 -2.37 -14.79
C GLU A 171 13.04 -3.87 -14.54
N ALA A 172 12.15 -4.59 -15.23
CA ALA A 172 11.96 -6.03 -15.06
C ALA A 172 11.54 -6.47 -13.62
N ASN A 173 11.15 -5.56 -12.74
CA ASN A 173 10.64 -5.87 -11.40
C ASN A 173 9.61 -4.81 -10.95
N PRO A 174 8.41 -4.77 -11.54
CA PRO A 174 7.39 -3.80 -11.16
C PRO A 174 6.88 -4.05 -9.75
N LEU A 175 6.52 -2.99 -9.03
CA LEU A 175 5.82 -3.09 -7.77
C LEU A 175 4.35 -2.74 -7.94
N VAL A 176 3.49 -3.61 -7.41
CA VAL A 176 2.04 -3.45 -7.41
C VAL A 176 1.55 -3.64 -5.99
N ASN A 177 1.26 -2.52 -5.31
CA ASN A 177 0.77 -2.55 -3.95
C ASN A 177 -0.66 -1.99 -3.93
N ALA A 178 -1.58 -2.73 -3.31
CA ALA A 178 -2.99 -2.36 -3.20
C ALA A 178 -3.38 -2.09 -1.76
N LEU A 179 -4.02 -0.95 -1.51
CA LEU A 179 -4.59 -0.57 -0.22
C LEU A 179 -6.12 -0.56 -0.33
N CYS A 180 -6.78 -1.13 0.67
CA CYS A 180 -8.22 -1.01 0.83
C CYS A 180 -8.58 -0.42 2.19
N LEU A 181 -9.62 0.43 2.19
CA LEU A 181 -10.28 0.91 3.40
C LEU A 181 -11.75 0.55 3.38
N GLY A 182 -12.24 0.01 4.51
CA GLY A 182 -13.64 -0.25 4.77
C GLY A 182 -14.13 0.39 6.06
N LEU A 183 -15.46 0.40 6.24
CA LEU A 183 -16.11 0.94 7.42
C LEU A 183 -16.90 -0.14 8.14
N VAL A 184 -16.82 -0.14 9.47
CA VAL A 184 -17.53 -1.07 10.35
C VAL A 184 -17.93 -0.35 11.64
N ARG A 185 -18.95 -0.89 12.34
CA ARG A 185 -19.21 -0.49 13.73
C ARG A 185 -18.19 -1.11 14.66
N THR A 186 -17.72 -0.37 15.64
CA THR A 186 -16.69 -0.85 16.60
C THR A 186 -17.14 -2.07 17.40
N ASP A 187 -18.44 -2.24 17.61
CA ASP A 187 -19.05 -3.39 18.28
C ASP A 187 -19.30 -4.60 17.35
N ARG A 188 -18.91 -4.52 16.07
CA ARG A 188 -19.15 -5.56 15.05
C ARG A 188 -17.88 -5.90 14.26
N ILE A 189 -16.72 -5.77 14.86
CA ILE A 189 -15.47 -6.21 14.27
C ILE A 189 -15.34 -7.71 14.47
N PHE A 190 -15.24 -8.45 13.36
CA PHE A 190 -15.00 -9.88 13.34
C PHE A 190 -13.50 -10.17 13.40
N ARG A 191 -13.16 -11.36 13.90
CA ARG A 191 -11.79 -11.84 14.01
C ARG A 191 -11.65 -13.25 13.44
N ALA A 192 -10.45 -13.57 13.00
CA ALA A 192 -10.12 -14.87 12.45
C ALA A 192 -9.81 -15.87 13.57
N ARG A 193 -10.84 -16.37 14.25
CA ARG A 193 -10.71 -17.32 15.38
C ARG A 193 -11.68 -18.49 15.25
N ALA A 194 -11.18 -19.72 15.36
CA ALA A 194 -11.99 -20.92 15.39
C ALA A 194 -12.44 -21.24 16.82
N SER A 195 -13.31 -20.41 17.39
CA SER A 195 -13.79 -20.54 18.77
C SER A 195 -14.96 -21.52 18.89
N GLY A 196 -15.08 -22.21 20.05
CA GLY A 196 -16.19 -23.08 20.40
C GLY A 196 -16.03 -24.50 19.85
N VAL A 197 -15.61 -25.43 20.73
CA VAL A 197 -15.47 -26.86 20.38
C VAL A 197 -16.80 -27.42 19.88
N GLY A 198 -16.78 -28.09 18.73
CA GLY A 198 -17.94 -28.63 18.06
C GLY A 198 -18.66 -27.66 17.13
N ASN A 199 -18.22 -26.40 17.04
CA ASN A 199 -18.68 -25.45 16.03
C ASN A 199 -18.30 -25.93 14.64
N THR A 200 -19.21 -25.68 13.68
CA THR A 200 -19.06 -26.17 12.30
C THR A 200 -18.14 -25.24 11.49
N VAL A 201 -17.17 -25.84 10.80
CA VAL A 201 -16.27 -25.15 9.86
C VAL A 201 -16.87 -25.24 8.45
N PHE A 202 -17.14 -24.09 7.85
CA PHE A 202 -17.68 -23.97 6.51
C PHE A 202 -16.63 -23.48 5.52
N TYR A 203 -16.64 -24.09 4.36
CA TYR A 203 -16.02 -23.56 3.14
C TYR A 203 -17.09 -22.83 2.34
N VAL A 204 -16.85 -21.57 1.95
CA VAL A 204 -17.81 -20.78 1.19
C VAL A 204 -17.16 -20.07 0.01
N GLY A 205 -17.95 -19.82 -1.05
CA GLY A 205 -17.52 -19.09 -2.25
C GLY A 205 -17.19 -19.98 -3.44
N ALA A 206 -16.15 -19.64 -4.18
CA ALA A 206 -15.74 -20.32 -5.41
C ALA A 206 -15.24 -21.74 -5.14
N LYS A 207 -15.27 -22.60 -6.18
CA LYS A 207 -14.70 -23.95 -6.12
C LYS A 207 -13.17 -23.93 -6.17
N THR A 208 -12.54 -24.82 -5.43
CA THR A 208 -11.09 -25.02 -5.41
C THR A 208 -10.60 -25.61 -6.75
N GLY A 209 -9.61 -24.98 -7.35
CA GLY A 209 -8.83 -25.47 -8.51
C GLY A 209 -7.35 -25.63 -8.18
N ARG A 210 -6.53 -25.92 -9.18
CA ARG A 210 -5.07 -26.05 -9.04
C ARG A 210 -4.33 -24.70 -9.13
N ASP A 211 -5.03 -23.57 -9.05
CA ASP A 211 -4.42 -22.25 -9.16
C ASP A 211 -3.59 -21.92 -7.92
N GLY A 212 -2.48 -21.26 -8.12
CA GLY A 212 -1.66 -20.71 -7.04
C GLY A 212 -0.98 -21.73 -6.14
N ILE A 213 -0.99 -23.02 -6.49
CA ILE A 213 -0.24 -24.03 -5.74
C ILE A 213 1.24 -23.62 -5.73
N HIS A 214 1.82 -23.45 -4.53
CA HIS A 214 3.13 -22.85 -4.29
C HIS A 214 3.24 -21.33 -4.57
N GLY A 215 2.15 -20.58 -4.69
CA GLY A 215 2.17 -19.13 -4.89
C GLY A 215 2.95 -18.40 -3.78
N ALA A 216 2.68 -18.71 -2.52
CA ALA A 216 3.42 -18.17 -1.36
C ALA A 216 4.92 -18.52 -1.39
N THR A 217 5.27 -19.72 -1.84
CA THR A 217 6.68 -20.14 -2.01
C THR A 217 7.33 -19.39 -3.18
N MET A 218 6.60 -19.18 -4.28
CA MET A 218 7.06 -18.40 -5.43
C MET A 218 7.31 -16.92 -5.06
N ALA A 219 6.46 -16.33 -4.23
CA ALA A 219 6.64 -14.98 -3.71
C ALA A 219 7.87 -14.83 -2.81
N SER A 220 8.52 -15.92 -2.44
CA SER A 220 9.77 -16.00 -1.67
C SER A 220 10.96 -16.43 -2.54
N ALA A 221 10.94 -16.19 -3.86
CA ALA A 221 12.01 -16.52 -4.79
C ALA A 221 12.31 -15.36 -5.73
N GLU A 222 13.58 -15.23 -6.16
CA GLU A 222 14.03 -14.23 -7.11
C GLU A 222 13.51 -14.50 -8.54
N PHE A 223 13.44 -13.45 -9.37
CA PHE A 223 13.16 -13.56 -10.79
C PHE A 223 14.43 -13.95 -11.59
N GLY A 224 14.24 -14.73 -12.67
CA GLY A 224 15.30 -15.13 -13.57
C GLY A 224 14.75 -15.67 -14.89
N GLU A 225 15.64 -16.20 -15.76
CA GLU A 225 15.24 -16.90 -16.96
C GLU A 225 14.26 -18.05 -16.63
N GLY A 226 13.13 -18.15 -17.34
CA GLY A 226 12.09 -19.15 -17.09
C GLY A 226 11.00 -18.72 -16.10
N SER A 227 11.02 -17.49 -15.56
CA SER A 227 9.92 -17.01 -14.69
C SER A 227 8.57 -16.99 -15.40
N GLU A 228 8.53 -16.83 -16.73
CA GLU A 228 7.31 -16.89 -17.54
C GLU A 228 6.70 -18.32 -17.62
N GLU A 229 7.49 -19.37 -17.44
CA GLU A 229 7.01 -20.75 -17.37
C GLU A 229 6.16 -21.02 -16.13
N ARG A 230 6.23 -20.14 -15.11
CA ARG A 230 5.43 -20.19 -13.87
C ARG A 230 4.03 -19.59 -14.03
N ARG A 231 3.64 -19.18 -15.24
CA ARG A 231 2.31 -18.62 -15.52
C ARG A 231 1.12 -19.44 -14.98
N PRO A 232 1.14 -20.79 -15.02
CA PRO A 232 0.08 -21.61 -14.44
C PRO A 232 -0.07 -21.49 -12.91
N THR A 233 0.92 -20.93 -12.20
CA THR A 233 0.88 -20.70 -10.76
C THR A 233 0.22 -19.35 -10.38
N VAL A 234 -0.09 -18.50 -11.36
CA VAL A 234 -0.78 -17.22 -11.10
C VAL A 234 -2.26 -17.48 -10.90
N GLN A 235 -2.79 -16.86 -9.87
CA GLN A 235 -4.21 -16.90 -9.51
C GLN A 235 -5.06 -16.17 -10.57
N VAL A 236 -6.31 -16.61 -10.74
CA VAL A 236 -7.30 -15.96 -11.61
C VAL A 236 -8.43 -15.41 -10.74
N GLY A 237 -8.72 -14.11 -10.88
CA GLY A 237 -9.74 -13.43 -10.09
C GLY A 237 -11.09 -13.30 -10.82
N ASP A 238 -12.19 -13.47 -10.08
CA ASP A 238 -13.56 -13.22 -10.52
C ASP A 238 -14.22 -12.14 -9.63
N PRO A 239 -14.18 -10.87 -10.06
CA PRO A 239 -14.71 -9.76 -9.26
C PRO A 239 -16.24 -9.83 -9.05
N PHE A 240 -17.00 -10.47 -9.94
CA PHE A 240 -18.42 -10.67 -9.76
C PHE A 240 -18.67 -11.67 -8.63
N MET A 241 -17.99 -12.80 -8.65
CA MET A 241 -18.05 -13.81 -7.60
C MET A 241 -17.69 -13.21 -6.25
N GLU A 242 -16.60 -12.41 -6.18
CA GLU A 242 -16.18 -11.76 -4.93
C GLU A 242 -17.19 -10.73 -4.43
N LYS A 243 -17.83 -9.99 -5.34
CA LYS A 243 -18.90 -9.07 -4.97
C LYS A 243 -20.08 -9.80 -4.31
N VAL A 244 -20.51 -10.91 -4.87
CA VAL A 244 -21.59 -11.72 -4.32
C VAL A 244 -21.17 -12.34 -2.98
N LEU A 245 -19.93 -12.81 -2.89
CA LEU A 245 -19.32 -13.35 -1.65
C LEU A 245 -19.29 -12.30 -0.52
N LEU A 246 -18.90 -11.06 -0.82
CA LEU A 246 -18.96 -9.95 0.14
C LEU A 246 -20.35 -9.79 0.73
N GLU A 247 -21.37 -9.73 -0.15
CA GLU A 247 -22.76 -9.51 0.32
C GLU A 247 -23.25 -10.67 1.20
N ALA A 248 -22.96 -11.91 0.79
CA ALA A 248 -23.29 -13.11 1.56
C ALA A 248 -22.57 -13.14 2.92
N CYS A 249 -21.26 -12.87 2.95
CA CYS A 249 -20.49 -12.84 4.20
C CYS A 249 -21.01 -11.79 5.18
N LEU A 250 -21.21 -10.54 4.70
CA LEU A 250 -21.74 -9.47 5.56
C LEU A 250 -23.19 -9.74 6.02
N GLU A 251 -24.00 -10.44 5.24
CA GLU A 251 -25.34 -10.87 5.65
C GLU A 251 -25.27 -12.00 6.69
N ALA A 252 -24.42 -13.01 6.46
CA ALA A 252 -24.20 -14.11 7.40
C ALA A 252 -23.70 -13.62 8.76
N MET A 253 -22.75 -12.68 8.79
CA MET A 253 -22.29 -12.04 10.02
C MET A 253 -23.41 -11.35 10.80
N ARG A 254 -24.39 -10.75 10.11
CA ARG A 254 -25.53 -10.08 10.76
C ARG A 254 -26.53 -11.05 11.40
N THR A 255 -26.53 -12.30 11.01
CA THR A 255 -27.39 -13.32 11.65
C THR A 255 -26.97 -13.64 13.09
N GLY A 256 -25.71 -13.35 13.43
CA GLY A 256 -25.09 -13.76 14.70
C GLY A 256 -24.72 -15.25 14.76
N ALA A 257 -24.79 -15.97 13.63
CA ALA A 257 -24.40 -17.38 13.57
C ALA A 257 -22.88 -17.56 13.37
N ILE A 258 -22.18 -16.55 12.88
CA ILE A 258 -20.75 -16.60 12.58
C ILE A 258 -19.95 -16.17 13.81
N VAL A 259 -19.02 -17.03 14.27
CA VAL A 259 -18.10 -16.76 15.40
C VAL A 259 -16.68 -16.41 14.95
N GLY A 260 -16.29 -16.80 13.74
CA GLY A 260 -15.00 -16.47 13.14
C GLY A 260 -15.03 -16.59 11.62
N ILE A 261 -14.18 -15.81 10.96
CA ILE A 261 -14.06 -15.77 9.50
C ILE A 261 -12.65 -15.39 9.09
N GLN A 262 -12.14 -16.03 8.04
CA GLN A 262 -10.87 -15.68 7.40
C GLN A 262 -10.96 -15.92 5.90
N ASP A 263 -10.25 -15.12 5.11
CA ASP A 263 -10.11 -15.37 3.69
C ASP A 263 -9.13 -16.55 3.42
N MET A 264 -9.21 -17.11 2.24
CA MET A 264 -8.28 -18.10 1.73
C MET A 264 -7.38 -17.43 0.68
N GLY A 265 -6.51 -16.51 1.13
CA GLY A 265 -5.51 -15.85 0.33
C GLY A 265 -4.26 -16.72 0.11
N ALA A 266 -3.08 -16.21 0.46
CA ALA A 266 -1.84 -16.96 0.43
C ALA A 266 -1.94 -18.26 1.24
N ALA A 267 -1.39 -19.35 0.69
CA ALA A 267 -1.49 -20.70 1.27
C ALA A 267 -2.93 -21.24 1.50
N GLY A 268 -3.93 -20.57 0.98
CA GLY A 268 -5.32 -21.05 0.86
C GLY A 268 -5.92 -21.61 2.15
N LEU A 269 -6.45 -22.85 2.06
CA LEU A 269 -7.11 -23.53 3.18
C LEU A 269 -6.14 -23.87 4.33
N THR A 270 -4.85 -24.05 4.03
CA THR A 270 -3.81 -24.28 5.04
C THR A 270 -3.67 -23.10 5.98
N CYS A 271 -3.48 -21.90 5.45
CA CYS A 271 -3.31 -20.68 6.25
C CYS A 271 -4.57 -20.38 7.06
N SER A 272 -5.74 -20.31 6.40
CA SER A 272 -6.98 -19.97 7.08
C SER A 272 -7.32 -20.92 8.23
N SER A 273 -7.16 -22.24 8.06
CA SER A 273 -7.47 -23.21 9.10
C SER A 273 -6.45 -23.20 10.25
N SER A 274 -5.15 -23.20 9.94
CA SER A 274 -4.12 -23.25 10.99
C SER A 274 -4.09 -21.96 11.83
N GLU A 275 -4.20 -20.80 11.22
CA GLU A 275 -4.21 -19.53 11.93
C GLU A 275 -5.46 -19.33 12.79
N MET A 276 -6.66 -19.62 12.24
CA MET A 276 -7.89 -19.53 13.03
C MET A 276 -7.87 -20.44 14.26
N GLY A 277 -7.33 -21.67 14.10
CA GLY A 277 -7.14 -22.61 15.19
C GLY A 277 -6.14 -22.11 16.23
N ALA A 278 -4.96 -21.67 15.79
CA ALA A 278 -3.89 -21.16 16.65
C ALA A 278 -4.35 -19.94 17.46
N ARG A 279 -4.98 -18.95 16.82
CA ARG A 279 -5.49 -17.72 17.49
C ARG A 279 -6.58 -18.02 18.54
N ALA A 280 -7.31 -19.11 18.39
CA ALA A 280 -8.31 -19.53 19.36
C ALA A 280 -7.79 -20.52 20.42
N GLY A 281 -6.59 -21.07 20.22
CA GLY A 281 -6.05 -22.17 21.05
C GLY A 281 -6.81 -23.49 20.87
N THR A 282 -7.43 -23.70 19.71
CA THR A 282 -8.26 -24.87 19.36
C THR A 282 -7.66 -25.64 18.20
N GLY A 283 -8.19 -26.85 17.96
CA GLY A 283 -7.91 -27.61 16.73
C GLY A 283 -9.02 -27.44 15.69
N ILE A 284 -8.71 -27.84 14.47
CA ILE A 284 -9.69 -27.94 13.37
C ILE A 284 -9.55 -29.29 12.68
N ARG A 285 -10.66 -29.98 12.54
CA ARG A 285 -10.77 -31.19 11.71
C ARG A 285 -11.46 -30.82 10.40
N ILE A 286 -10.83 -31.11 9.26
CA ILE A 286 -11.35 -30.85 7.91
C ILE A 286 -11.44 -32.16 7.14
N ASP A 287 -12.52 -32.36 6.39
CA ASP A 287 -12.70 -33.43 5.41
C ASP A 287 -12.69 -32.82 3.99
N ILE A 288 -11.59 -32.99 3.27
CA ILE A 288 -11.42 -32.41 1.93
C ILE A 288 -12.26 -33.11 0.86
N ALA A 289 -12.83 -34.29 1.12
CA ALA A 289 -13.80 -34.91 0.24
C ALA A 289 -15.04 -34.03 0.04
N LYS A 290 -15.34 -33.18 1.06
CA LYS A 290 -16.47 -32.23 1.07
C LYS A 290 -16.15 -30.88 0.46
N VAL A 291 -14.87 -30.56 0.24
CA VAL A 291 -14.47 -29.29 -0.37
C VAL A 291 -14.91 -29.26 -1.83
N PRO A 292 -15.68 -28.24 -2.27
CA PRO A 292 -16.06 -28.09 -3.68
C PRO A 292 -14.83 -27.91 -4.57
N LYS A 293 -14.68 -28.77 -5.57
CA LYS A 293 -13.55 -28.81 -6.50
C LYS A 293 -13.99 -28.48 -7.91
N ARG A 294 -13.20 -27.70 -8.67
CA ARG A 294 -13.41 -27.48 -10.10
C ARG A 294 -12.93 -28.66 -10.95
N GLU A 295 -11.92 -29.36 -10.44
CA GLU A 295 -11.21 -30.40 -11.16
C GLU A 295 -11.33 -31.73 -10.42
N THR A 296 -11.40 -32.81 -11.17
CA THR A 296 -11.41 -34.18 -10.61
C THR A 296 -9.98 -34.64 -10.27
N GLY A 297 -9.88 -35.54 -9.28
CA GLY A 297 -8.62 -36.16 -8.92
C GLY A 297 -7.62 -35.21 -8.20
N MET A 298 -8.09 -34.14 -7.60
CA MET A 298 -7.24 -33.31 -6.74
C MET A 298 -6.89 -34.07 -5.45
N THR A 299 -5.60 -34.09 -5.15
CA THR A 299 -5.03 -34.68 -3.94
C THR A 299 -5.24 -33.77 -2.72
N ALA A 300 -5.06 -34.31 -1.50
CA ALA A 300 -5.08 -33.50 -0.28
C ALA A 300 -4.05 -32.37 -0.30
N TYR A 301 -2.85 -32.65 -0.82
CA TYR A 301 -1.81 -31.66 -1.05
C TYR A 301 -2.31 -30.49 -1.91
N GLU A 302 -2.89 -30.79 -3.07
CA GLU A 302 -3.37 -29.76 -4.01
C GLU A 302 -4.54 -28.94 -3.45
N VAL A 303 -5.48 -29.57 -2.73
CA VAL A 303 -6.63 -28.90 -2.12
C VAL A 303 -6.20 -27.95 -1.01
N MET A 304 -5.27 -28.39 -0.15
CA MET A 304 -4.81 -27.59 1.00
C MET A 304 -3.94 -26.41 0.60
N LEU A 305 -3.13 -26.55 -0.47
CA LEU A 305 -2.19 -25.53 -0.94
C LEU A 305 -2.75 -24.65 -2.06
N SER A 306 -3.92 -24.97 -2.60
CA SER A 306 -4.55 -24.14 -3.64
C SER A 306 -4.83 -22.72 -3.13
N GLU A 307 -4.49 -21.73 -3.94
CA GLU A 307 -4.77 -20.31 -3.68
C GLU A 307 -5.85 -19.77 -4.63
N SER A 308 -6.78 -20.63 -5.09
CA SER A 308 -7.96 -20.17 -5.85
C SER A 308 -8.64 -19.04 -5.07
N GLN A 309 -8.99 -17.99 -5.79
CA GLN A 309 -9.54 -16.76 -5.22
C GLN A 309 -11.02 -16.91 -4.84
N GLU A 310 -11.58 -15.87 -4.24
CA GLU A 310 -13.00 -15.74 -3.89
C GLU A 310 -13.51 -16.87 -2.97
N ARG A 311 -12.69 -17.28 -1.99
CA ARG A 311 -13.00 -18.32 -1.01
C ARG A 311 -12.82 -17.81 0.41
N MET A 312 -13.70 -18.22 1.32
CA MET A 312 -13.63 -17.89 2.74
C MET A 312 -13.81 -19.12 3.61
N LEU A 313 -13.13 -19.15 4.76
CA LEU A 313 -13.37 -20.11 5.83
C LEU A 313 -14.21 -19.45 6.94
N LEU A 314 -15.36 -20.02 7.26
CA LEU A 314 -16.26 -19.55 8.30
C LEU A 314 -16.31 -20.57 9.44
N VAL A 315 -16.45 -20.09 10.67
CA VAL A 315 -16.82 -20.92 11.82
C VAL A 315 -18.19 -20.47 12.29
N ALA A 316 -19.17 -21.37 12.23
CA ALA A 316 -20.54 -21.13 12.65
C ALA A 316 -20.84 -21.77 13.97
N GLU A 317 -21.64 -21.12 14.80
CA GLU A 317 -22.13 -21.66 16.07
C GLU A 317 -22.92 -22.94 15.82
N LYS A 318 -22.60 -23.98 16.59
CA LYS A 318 -23.27 -25.29 16.49
C LYS A 318 -24.79 -25.16 16.66
N GLY A 319 -25.51 -25.75 15.71
CA GLY A 319 -26.97 -25.67 15.64
C GLY A 319 -27.50 -24.45 14.84
N ARG A 320 -26.60 -23.60 14.32
CA ARG A 320 -26.93 -22.43 13.48
C ARG A 320 -26.52 -22.62 12.01
N GLU A 321 -26.14 -23.85 11.62
CA GLU A 321 -25.67 -24.19 10.27
C GLU A 321 -26.67 -23.79 9.17
N ALA A 322 -27.97 -24.05 9.42
CA ALA A 322 -29.04 -23.72 8.48
C ALA A 322 -29.16 -22.22 8.20
N ASP A 323 -28.77 -21.36 9.16
CA ASP A 323 -28.78 -19.91 8.94
C ASP A 323 -27.70 -19.50 7.93
N VAL A 324 -26.51 -20.14 8.01
CA VAL A 324 -25.41 -19.90 7.08
C VAL A 324 -25.78 -20.38 5.69
N VAL A 325 -26.21 -21.65 5.55
CA VAL A 325 -26.58 -22.25 4.26
C VAL A 325 -27.64 -21.41 3.56
N ARG A 326 -28.72 -21.03 4.27
CA ARG A 326 -29.79 -20.19 3.70
C ARG A 326 -29.29 -18.84 3.16
N VAL A 327 -28.35 -18.20 3.84
CA VAL A 327 -27.79 -16.93 3.36
C VAL A 327 -27.00 -17.14 2.07
N PHE A 328 -26.14 -18.14 2.03
CA PHE A 328 -25.31 -18.40 0.86
C PHE A 328 -26.12 -18.90 -0.34
N GLU A 329 -27.10 -19.78 -0.11
CA GLU A 329 -28.05 -20.21 -1.15
C GLU A 329 -28.82 -19.02 -1.75
N LYS A 330 -29.26 -18.05 -0.95
CA LYS A 330 -29.89 -16.81 -1.42
C LYS A 330 -29.04 -16.06 -2.43
N TRP A 331 -27.71 -16.11 -2.26
CA TRP A 331 -26.74 -15.45 -3.11
C TRP A 331 -26.17 -16.36 -4.20
N ASP A 332 -26.74 -17.56 -4.40
CA ASP A 332 -26.29 -18.57 -5.36
C ASP A 332 -24.82 -18.98 -5.16
N LEU A 333 -24.40 -19.10 -3.89
CA LEU A 333 -23.07 -19.50 -3.47
C LEU A 333 -23.06 -20.82 -2.72
N HIS A 334 -21.94 -21.54 -2.82
CA HIS A 334 -21.70 -22.72 -1.99
C HIS A 334 -21.43 -22.35 -0.54
N ALA A 335 -21.99 -23.14 0.39
CA ALA A 335 -21.65 -23.13 1.81
C ALA A 335 -21.60 -24.58 2.30
N GLU A 336 -20.41 -25.17 2.24
CA GLU A 336 -20.22 -26.60 2.54
C GLU A 336 -19.65 -26.77 3.96
N PRO A 337 -20.30 -27.57 4.82
CA PRO A 337 -19.77 -27.91 6.13
C PRO A 337 -18.65 -28.93 5.96
N ILE A 338 -17.41 -28.45 5.91
CA ILE A 338 -16.22 -29.28 5.66
C ILE A 338 -15.59 -29.85 6.92
N GLY A 339 -16.00 -29.40 8.12
CA GLY A 339 -15.33 -29.82 9.33
C GLY A 339 -15.90 -29.26 10.61
N ALA A 340 -15.15 -29.40 11.69
CA ALA A 340 -15.53 -28.92 13.01
C ALA A 340 -14.29 -28.47 13.82
N VAL A 341 -14.55 -27.56 14.77
CA VAL A 341 -13.57 -27.12 15.78
C VAL A 341 -13.39 -28.22 16.83
N THR A 342 -12.13 -28.51 17.20
CA THR A 342 -11.75 -29.51 18.20
C THR A 342 -11.00 -28.86 19.37
N ASP A 343 -10.75 -29.60 20.43
CA ASP A 343 -10.10 -29.13 21.68
C ASP A 343 -8.60 -29.49 21.76
N ASP A 344 -8.05 -30.10 20.71
CA ASP A 344 -6.72 -30.72 20.76
C ASP A 344 -5.59 -29.84 20.16
N GLY A 345 -5.91 -28.65 19.67
CA GLY A 345 -4.93 -27.69 19.11
C GLY A 345 -4.28 -28.15 17.80
N ARG A 346 -4.89 -29.11 17.08
CA ARG A 346 -4.30 -29.70 15.88
C ARG A 346 -5.13 -29.41 14.63
N LEU A 347 -4.44 -29.24 13.51
CA LEU A 347 -5.05 -29.33 12.19
C LEU A 347 -5.01 -30.79 11.73
N ARG A 348 -6.20 -31.40 11.58
CA ARG A 348 -6.36 -32.73 10.99
C ARG A 348 -7.11 -32.63 9.68
N VAL A 349 -6.48 -33.14 8.64
CA VAL A 349 -7.03 -33.20 7.29
C VAL A 349 -7.35 -34.64 6.94
N PHE A 350 -8.58 -34.87 6.53
CA PHE A 350 -9.07 -36.17 6.09
C PHE A 350 -9.52 -36.10 4.64
N ASP A 351 -9.37 -37.20 3.90
CA ASP A 351 -10.07 -37.47 2.64
C ASP A 351 -10.99 -38.66 2.87
N GLY A 352 -12.25 -38.38 3.19
CA GLY A 352 -13.19 -39.36 3.70
C GLY A 352 -12.72 -39.96 5.04
N GLU A 353 -12.34 -41.26 5.03
CA GLU A 353 -11.81 -41.94 6.20
C GLU A 353 -10.27 -41.87 6.31
N GLY A 354 -9.57 -41.49 5.26
CA GLY A 354 -8.13 -41.39 5.20
C GLY A 354 -7.60 -40.15 5.91
N LEU A 355 -6.62 -40.33 6.82
CA LEU A 355 -5.92 -39.23 7.49
C LEU A 355 -4.75 -38.78 6.60
N GLU A 356 -4.84 -37.55 6.04
CA GLU A 356 -3.88 -36.96 5.12
C GLU A 356 -2.86 -36.04 5.80
N ALA A 357 -3.24 -35.40 6.92
CA ALA A 357 -2.32 -34.63 7.76
C ALA A 357 -2.81 -34.54 9.21
N ASP A 358 -1.85 -34.52 10.14
CA ASP A 358 -2.08 -34.32 11.57
C ASP A 358 -0.94 -33.51 12.17
N VAL A 359 -1.14 -32.18 12.27
CA VAL A 359 -0.11 -31.22 12.64
C VAL A 359 -0.62 -30.30 13.76
N PRO A 360 0.17 -30.00 14.81
CA PRO A 360 -0.18 -28.94 15.75
C PRO A 360 -0.32 -27.61 15.06
N ASN A 361 -1.39 -26.85 15.32
CA ASN A 361 -1.56 -25.51 14.72
C ASN A 361 -0.40 -24.58 15.07
N SER A 362 0.09 -24.63 16.34
CA SER A 362 1.23 -23.84 16.77
C SER A 362 2.50 -24.13 15.96
N ALA A 363 2.71 -25.38 15.54
CA ALA A 363 3.87 -25.75 14.73
C ALA A 363 3.86 -25.08 13.35
N LEU A 364 2.68 -24.85 12.76
CA LEU A 364 2.54 -24.16 11.48
C LEU A 364 2.64 -22.62 11.62
N THR A 365 2.32 -22.07 12.80
CA THR A 365 2.17 -20.62 13.02
C THR A 365 3.21 -20.07 14.01
N ASP A 366 2.96 -20.20 15.33
CA ASP A 366 3.75 -19.54 16.37
C ASP A 366 5.18 -20.07 16.47
N GLU A 367 5.37 -21.35 16.14
CA GLU A 367 6.65 -22.05 16.17
C GLU A 367 7.40 -22.02 14.82
N ALA A 368 6.90 -21.24 13.85
CA ALA A 368 7.64 -20.97 12.62
C ALA A 368 9.02 -20.37 12.94
N PRO A 369 10.05 -20.62 12.13
CA PRO A 369 11.38 -20.05 12.34
C PRO A 369 11.33 -18.52 12.42
N VAL A 370 12.16 -17.94 13.28
CA VAL A 370 12.42 -16.50 13.34
C VAL A 370 13.93 -16.33 13.28
N TYR A 371 14.41 -15.68 12.22
CA TYR A 371 15.83 -15.50 11.97
C TYR A 371 16.29 -14.11 12.38
N GLU A 372 17.38 -14.04 13.12
CA GLU A 372 18.19 -12.83 13.24
C GLU A 372 19.21 -12.83 12.10
N ARG A 373 18.78 -12.36 10.92
CA ARG A 373 19.65 -12.30 9.75
C ARG A 373 20.81 -11.33 10.01
N PRO A 374 22.04 -11.70 9.62
CA PRO A 374 23.16 -10.76 9.69
C PRO A 374 22.89 -9.55 8.81
N TRP A 375 23.27 -8.37 9.27
CA TRP A 375 23.14 -7.14 8.49
C TRP A 375 24.37 -6.25 8.67
N VAL A 376 24.60 -5.38 7.69
CA VAL A 376 25.63 -4.35 7.72
C VAL A 376 24.98 -2.97 7.63
N GLU A 377 25.60 -1.98 8.25
CA GLU A 377 25.13 -0.60 8.17
C GLU A 377 25.16 -0.13 6.72
N PRO A 378 24.01 0.37 6.21
CA PRO A 378 23.94 0.84 4.82
C PRO A 378 24.90 1.98 4.56
N ARG A 379 25.71 1.86 3.52
CA ARG A 379 26.62 2.89 3.04
C ARG A 379 26.51 2.97 1.54
N ASN A 380 26.00 4.09 1.04
CA ASN A 380 25.87 4.32 -0.39
C ASN A 380 26.89 5.38 -0.86
N PRO A 381 27.84 5.04 -1.72
CA PRO A 381 28.80 6.01 -2.26
C PRO A 381 28.14 7.17 -3.02
N ALA A 382 26.98 6.95 -3.61
CA ALA A 382 26.24 8.00 -4.31
C ALA A 382 25.71 9.07 -3.33
N ALA A 383 25.40 8.71 -2.08
CA ALA A 383 24.91 9.64 -1.07
C ALA A 383 25.93 10.70 -0.62
N VAL A 384 27.22 10.44 -0.80
CA VAL A 384 28.28 11.38 -0.41
C VAL A 384 28.73 12.30 -1.55
N VAL A 385 28.11 12.19 -2.73
CA VAL A 385 28.40 13.08 -3.86
C VAL A 385 27.86 14.48 -3.55
N ASP A 386 28.70 15.50 -3.71
CA ASP A 386 28.27 16.89 -3.55
C ASP A 386 27.52 17.36 -4.80
N VAL A 387 26.19 17.24 -4.76
CA VAL A 387 25.32 17.67 -5.86
C VAL A 387 25.19 19.19 -5.96
N LEU A 388 25.55 19.95 -4.92
CA LEU A 388 25.56 21.41 -4.94
C LEU A 388 26.71 21.96 -5.77
N ALA A 389 27.77 21.15 -6.00
CA ALA A 389 28.88 21.45 -6.87
C ALA A 389 28.55 21.22 -8.37
N PHE A 390 27.39 20.67 -8.71
CA PHE A 390 26.98 20.53 -10.10
C PHE A 390 26.70 21.91 -10.73
N ASP A 391 27.03 22.05 -12.01
CA ASP A 391 26.76 23.27 -12.75
C ASP A 391 25.26 23.56 -12.75
N PRO A 392 24.84 24.78 -12.33
CA PRO A 392 23.43 25.13 -12.36
C PRO A 392 22.92 25.19 -13.80
N PRO A 393 21.71 24.68 -14.07
CA PRO A 393 21.14 24.74 -15.41
C PRO A 393 20.92 26.20 -15.85
N PRO A 394 21.32 26.57 -17.08
CA PRO A 394 21.19 27.94 -17.56
C PRO A 394 19.77 28.34 -17.97
N ASP A 395 18.92 27.34 -18.30
CA ASP A 395 17.53 27.53 -18.78
C ASP A 395 16.55 27.00 -17.70
N LEU A 396 16.23 27.83 -16.71
CA LEU A 396 15.30 27.47 -15.63
C LEU A 396 13.85 27.21 -16.13
N PRO A 397 13.28 28.01 -17.09
CA PRO A 397 12.00 27.68 -17.69
C PRO A 397 11.99 26.30 -18.38
N GLY A 398 13.05 25.97 -19.13
CA GLY A 398 13.20 24.66 -19.77
C GLY A 398 13.28 23.53 -18.77
N VAL A 399 13.97 23.73 -17.63
CA VAL A 399 14.03 22.76 -16.52
C VAL A 399 12.63 22.51 -15.94
N LEU A 400 11.85 23.54 -15.66
CA LEU A 400 10.49 23.36 -15.14
C LEU A 400 9.62 22.53 -16.11
N LEU A 401 9.71 22.81 -17.42
CA LEU A 401 9.00 22.02 -18.42
C LEU A 401 9.49 20.56 -18.46
N ALA A 402 10.80 20.32 -18.33
CA ALA A 402 11.36 18.97 -18.28
C ALA A 402 10.92 18.19 -17.04
N LEU A 403 10.88 18.83 -15.87
CA LEU A 403 10.39 18.23 -14.63
C LEU A 403 8.90 17.89 -14.71
N LEU A 404 8.06 18.81 -15.20
CA LEU A 404 6.64 18.56 -15.43
C LEU A 404 6.39 17.44 -16.46
N ALA A 405 7.30 17.24 -17.40
CA ALA A 405 7.24 16.18 -18.40
C ALA A 405 7.86 14.86 -17.90
N SER A 406 8.57 14.86 -16.76
CA SER A 406 9.11 13.63 -16.19
C SER A 406 7.97 12.64 -15.87
N PRO A 407 8.09 11.37 -16.25
CA PRO A 407 7.02 10.38 -16.02
C PRO A 407 6.56 10.30 -14.57
N THR A 408 7.45 10.52 -13.60
CA THR A 408 7.12 10.51 -12.17
C THR A 408 6.26 11.70 -11.76
N ILE A 409 6.48 12.90 -12.31
CA ILE A 409 5.70 14.13 -12.01
C ILE A 409 4.50 14.28 -12.93
N ALA A 410 4.63 13.96 -14.23
CA ALA A 410 3.58 14.16 -15.23
C ALA A 410 2.23 13.56 -14.82
N CYS A 411 1.16 14.14 -15.36
CA CYS A 411 -0.23 13.77 -15.05
C CYS A 411 -0.50 12.27 -15.25
N LYS A 412 -1.09 11.64 -14.25
CA LYS A 412 -1.44 10.22 -14.26
C LYS A 412 -2.86 9.94 -14.78
N ARG A 413 -3.47 10.90 -15.51
CA ARG A 413 -4.84 10.78 -16.01
C ARG A 413 -5.07 9.51 -16.82
N TRP A 414 -4.11 9.11 -17.65
CA TRP A 414 -4.22 7.87 -18.43
C TRP A 414 -4.45 6.63 -17.52
N VAL A 415 -3.88 6.64 -16.34
CA VAL A 415 -4.07 5.55 -15.33
C VAL A 415 -5.45 5.68 -14.70
N TYR A 416 -5.72 6.77 -13.97
CA TYR A 416 -6.89 6.85 -13.12
C TYR A 416 -8.23 7.02 -13.87
N ARG A 417 -8.24 7.44 -15.15
CA ARG A 417 -9.47 7.48 -15.96
C ARG A 417 -10.05 6.08 -16.26
N GLN A 418 -9.27 5.00 -16.05
CA GLN A 418 -9.70 3.62 -16.21
C GLN A 418 -10.41 3.09 -14.97
N TYR A 419 -10.33 3.81 -13.87
CA TYR A 419 -10.92 3.46 -12.59
C TYR A 419 -12.25 4.17 -12.37
N ASP A 420 -13.26 3.44 -11.92
CA ASP A 420 -14.45 4.09 -11.35
C ASP A 420 -14.08 4.63 -9.97
N SER A 421 -13.80 5.93 -9.90
CA SER A 421 -13.47 6.62 -8.65
C SER A 421 -14.70 7.14 -7.90
N THR A 422 -15.89 7.02 -8.48
CA THR A 422 -17.13 7.66 -7.98
C THR A 422 -18.24 6.69 -7.60
N VAL A 423 -18.10 5.41 -7.91
CA VAL A 423 -19.08 4.38 -7.55
C VAL A 423 -19.41 4.45 -6.05
N ARG A 424 -20.68 4.26 -5.69
CA ARG A 424 -21.25 4.45 -4.35
C ARG A 424 -21.33 5.89 -3.86
N SER A 425 -20.88 6.88 -4.65
CA SER A 425 -21.04 8.32 -4.39
C SER A 425 -20.44 8.81 -3.05
N ASN A 426 -19.34 8.19 -2.61
CA ASN A 426 -18.65 8.57 -1.37
C ASN A 426 -17.48 9.53 -1.60
N THR A 427 -16.91 9.54 -2.81
CA THR A 427 -15.72 10.32 -3.14
C THR A 427 -16.05 11.81 -3.18
N LEU A 428 -15.32 12.58 -2.37
CA LEU A 428 -15.38 14.06 -2.32
C LEU A 428 -14.21 14.66 -3.08
N VAL A 429 -13.02 14.07 -2.91
CA VAL A 429 -11.80 14.41 -3.64
C VAL A 429 -11.27 13.12 -4.23
N GLY A 430 -11.22 13.06 -5.56
CA GLY A 430 -10.72 11.92 -6.32
C GLY A 430 -9.23 12.01 -6.63
N PRO A 431 -8.74 11.20 -7.60
CA PRO A 431 -7.35 11.23 -8.02
C PRO A 431 -6.91 12.59 -8.56
N GLY A 432 -5.64 12.95 -8.30
CA GLY A 432 -5.02 14.18 -8.78
C GLY A 432 -4.87 15.28 -7.73
N SER A 433 -5.18 15.01 -6.46
CA SER A 433 -4.88 15.89 -5.33
C SER A 433 -3.94 15.17 -4.34
N ASP A 434 -3.47 15.88 -3.31
CA ASP A 434 -2.53 15.37 -2.30
C ASP A 434 -3.02 14.07 -1.65
N ALA A 435 -4.29 14.05 -1.25
CA ALA A 435 -4.95 12.85 -0.74
C ALA A 435 -6.37 12.71 -1.32
N ALA A 436 -6.82 11.48 -1.49
CA ALA A 436 -8.21 11.19 -1.77
C ALA A 436 -9.07 11.41 -0.52
N VAL A 437 -10.29 11.93 -0.70
CA VAL A 437 -11.20 12.14 0.43
C VAL A 437 -12.54 11.45 0.16
N VAL A 438 -12.95 10.59 1.08
CA VAL A 438 -14.22 9.87 1.02
C VAL A 438 -15.11 10.20 2.22
N ARG A 439 -16.41 10.49 1.97
CA ARG A 439 -17.35 10.78 3.04
C ARG A 439 -17.71 9.53 3.84
N VAL A 440 -18.01 9.72 5.11
CA VAL A 440 -18.60 8.70 5.97
C VAL A 440 -20.12 8.94 6.02
N LYS A 441 -20.87 8.17 5.22
CA LYS A 441 -22.33 8.34 5.11
C LYS A 441 -23.03 8.25 6.47
N GLY A 442 -24.05 9.09 6.66
CA GLY A 442 -24.79 9.19 7.92
C GLY A 442 -24.11 10.04 8.99
N THR A 443 -22.96 10.63 8.69
CA THR A 443 -22.21 11.55 9.56
C THR A 443 -21.82 12.82 8.81
N ARG A 444 -21.17 13.76 9.52
CA ARG A 444 -20.54 14.92 8.88
C ARG A 444 -19.08 14.65 8.48
N LYS A 445 -18.54 13.49 8.81
CA LYS A 445 -17.13 13.14 8.69
C LYS A 445 -16.73 12.72 7.29
N ALA A 446 -15.44 12.86 7.02
CA ALA A 446 -14.77 12.24 5.87
C ALA A 446 -13.43 11.63 6.30
N LEU A 447 -12.92 10.74 5.48
CA LEU A 447 -11.59 10.15 5.63
C LEU A 447 -10.73 10.56 4.45
N ALA A 448 -9.51 11.02 4.74
CA ALA A 448 -8.48 11.24 3.72
C ALA A 448 -7.53 10.04 3.69
N LEU A 449 -7.08 9.68 2.48
CA LEU A 449 -6.23 8.51 2.24
C LEU A 449 -5.09 8.89 1.30
N LYS A 450 -3.89 8.45 1.65
CA LYS A 450 -2.69 8.62 0.82
C LYS A 450 -1.82 7.38 0.92
N THR A 451 -1.22 6.98 -0.21
CA THR A 451 -0.04 6.10 -0.27
C THR A 451 1.15 6.90 -0.72
N ASP A 452 2.31 6.70 -0.12
CA ASP A 452 3.52 7.44 -0.41
C ASP A 452 4.78 6.63 -0.17
N GLY A 453 5.87 6.97 -0.89
CA GLY A 453 7.19 6.38 -0.71
C GLY A 453 8.16 6.82 -1.80
N ASN A 454 9.43 7.08 -1.43
CA ASN A 454 10.47 7.47 -2.37
C ASN A 454 11.65 6.49 -2.32
N GLY A 455 11.74 5.60 -3.31
CA GLY A 455 12.79 4.58 -3.40
C GLY A 455 14.19 5.17 -3.58
N ARG A 456 14.35 6.31 -4.27
CA ARG A 456 15.64 6.99 -4.45
C ARG A 456 16.21 7.45 -3.10
N TYR A 457 15.38 8.11 -2.29
CA TYR A 457 15.76 8.54 -0.95
C TYR A 457 16.16 7.37 -0.07
N CYS A 458 15.36 6.30 -0.08
CA CYS A 458 15.66 5.10 0.71
C CYS A 458 16.89 4.36 0.19
N TRP A 459 17.20 4.40 -1.12
CA TRP A 459 18.42 3.83 -1.66
C TRP A 459 19.67 4.61 -1.23
N LEU A 460 19.57 5.94 -1.19
CA LEU A 460 20.66 6.81 -0.75
C LEU A 460 20.87 6.74 0.78
N ASP A 461 19.79 6.80 1.55
CA ASP A 461 19.79 6.67 3.01
C ASP A 461 18.45 6.03 3.46
N PRO A 462 18.46 4.71 3.79
CA PRO A 462 17.23 4.00 4.15
C PRO A 462 16.52 4.54 5.40
N TYR A 463 17.28 5.05 6.36
CA TYR A 463 16.74 5.63 7.59
C TYR A 463 16.03 6.96 7.32
N GLU A 464 16.72 7.89 6.67
CA GLU A 464 16.16 9.22 6.39
C GLU A 464 15.06 9.15 5.31
N GLY A 465 15.24 8.32 4.27
CA GLY A 465 14.22 8.10 3.23
C GLY A 465 12.91 7.55 3.80
N ALA A 466 12.97 6.65 4.77
CA ALA A 466 11.77 6.13 5.45
C ALA A 466 11.07 7.18 6.32
N ARG A 467 11.85 8.05 6.99
CA ARG A 467 11.30 9.18 7.76
C ARG A 467 10.56 10.15 6.85
N LEU A 468 11.18 10.48 5.71
CA LEU A 468 10.59 11.35 4.68
C LEU A 468 9.28 10.75 4.15
N ALA A 469 9.24 9.47 3.81
CA ALA A 469 8.02 8.81 3.30
C ALA A 469 6.86 8.88 4.30
N VAL A 470 7.10 8.65 5.59
CA VAL A 470 6.07 8.80 6.63
C VAL A 470 5.60 10.24 6.76
N ALA A 471 6.53 11.19 6.79
CA ALA A 471 6.20 12.62 6.93
C ALA A 471 5.39 13.12 5.72
N GLU A 472 5.79 12.75 4.51
CA GLU A 472 5.12 13.15 3.27
C GLU A 472 3.71 12.57 3.18
N ALA A 473 3.52 11.27 3.46
CA ALA A 473 2.20 10.68 3.52
C ALA A 473 1.29 11.38 4.54
N CYS A 474 1.81 11.75 5.71
CA CYS A 474 1.06 12.51 6.72
C CYS A 474 0.78 13.95 6.24
N ARG A 475 1.75 14.62 5.64
CA ARG A 475 1.63 16.01 5.13
C ARG A 475 0.58 16.09 4.02
N ASN A 476 0.53 15.12 3.11
CA ASN A 476 -0.49 15.02 2.07
C ASN A 476 -1.91 14.88 2.65
N VAL A 477 -2.06 14.05 3.69
CA VAL A 477 -3.34 13.91 4.41
C VAL A 477 -3.73 15.22 5.11
N VAL A 478 -2.75 15.91 5.70
CA VAL A 478 -2.95 17.24 6.34
C VAL A 478 -3.30 18.30 5.30
N ALA A 479 -2.72 18.28 4.09
CA ALA A 479 -3.07 19.17 3.00
C ALA A 479 -4.55 19.03 2.58
N ALA A 480 -5.12 17.83 2.69
CA ALA A 480 -6.56 17.61 2.50
C ALA A 480 -7.44 18.08 3.69
N GLY A 481 -6.86 18.62 4.76
CA GLY A 481 -7.54 19.07 5.98
C GLY A 481 -7.82 17.98 7.00
N ALA A 482 -7.19 16.81 6.88
CA ALA A 482 -7.43 15.66 7.74
C ALA A 482 -6.31 15.46 8.79
N THR A 483 -6.69 15.12 10.01
CA THR A 483 -5.76 14.70 11.06
C THR A 483 -5.34 13.24 10.81
N PRO A 484 -4.05 12.92 10.62
CA PRO A 484 -3.58 11.54 10.54
C PRO A 484 -3.96 10.74 11.78
N ILE A 485 -4.55 9.55 11.64
CA ILE A 485 -5.05 8.74 12.77
C ILE A 485 -4.51 7.32 12.80
N GLY A 486 -3.87 6.86 11.73
CA GLY A 486 -3.24 5.56 11.65
C GLY A 486 -2.58 5.34 10.31
N ALA A 487 -1.63 4.41 10.29
CA ALA A 487 -0.87 4.03 9.11
C ALA A 487 -0.83 2.51 8.92
N THR A 488 -0.58 2.11 7.69
CA THR A 488 -0.21 0.76 7.28
C THR A 488 1.00 0.87 6.35
N ASN A 489 1.76 -0.19 6.15
CA ASN A 489 2.94 -0.15 5.28
C ASN A 489 3.05 -1.39 4.40
N CYS A 490 3.70 -1.23 3.24
CA CYS A 490 4.14 -2.33 2.40
C CYS A 490 5.63 -2.16 2.11
N LEU A 491 6.45 -3.06 2.63
CA LEU A 491 7.91 -2.97 2.60
C LEU A 491 8.48 -3.85 1.49
N ASN A 492 8.93 -3.24 0.39
CA ASN A 492 9.41 -3.94 -0.79
C ASN A 492 10.96 -3.87 -0.84
N PHE A 493 11.62 -5.01 -0.76
CA PHE A 493 13.08 -5.14 -0.68
C PHE A 493 13.58 -6.33 -1.51
N GLY A 494 14.88 -6.35 -1.78
CA GLY A 494 15.57 -7.48 -2.37
C GLY A 494 15.68 -8.70 -1.44
N ASN A 495 16.64 -9.56 -1.69
CA ASN A 495 16.84 -10.80 -0.95
C ASN A 495 17.33 -10.53 0.49
N PRO A 496 16.55 -10.92 1.55
CA PRO A 496 16.89 -10.67 2.95
C PRO A 496 18.07 -11.50 3.47
N GLU A 497 18.56 -12.46 2.72
CA GLU A 497 19.74 -13.26 3.07
C GLU A 497 21.04 -12.51 2.78
N ARG A 498 20.97 -11.43 2.01
CA ARG A 498 22.09 -10.53 1.75
C ARG A 498 22.20 -9.50 2.88
N PRO A 499 23.34 -9.45 3.62
CA PRO A 499 23.49 -8.57 4.78
C PRO A 499 23.28 -7.07 4.48
N GLU A 500 23.63 -6.62 3.27
CA GLU A 500 23.41 -5.24 2.83
C GLU A 500 21.91 -4.93 2.64
N ILE A 501 21.11 -5.86 2.09
CA ILE A 501 19.67 -5.71 1.93
C ILE A 501 18.97 -5.73 3.30
N MET A 502 19.40 -6.65 4.17
CA MET A 502 18.87 -6.72 5.53
C MET A 502 19.21 -5.47 6.35
N GLY A 503 20.38 -4.87 6.12
CA GLY A 503 20.73 -3.57 6.69
C GLY A 503 19.82 -2.44 6.21
N GLN A 504 19.55 -2.37 4.90
CA GLN A 504 18.60 -1.41 4.35
C GLN A 504 17.20 -1.57 5.00
N PHE A 505 16.72 -2.81 5.15
CA PHE A 505 15.45 -3.11 5.80
C PHE A 505 15.42 -2.66 7.27
N ALA A 506 16.43 -3.01 8.05
CA ALA A 506 16.53 -2.66 9.47
C ALA A 506 16.52 -1.14 9.69
N PHE A 507 17.29 -0.39 8.90
CA PHE A 507 17.35 1.08 8.99
C PHE A 507 16.06 1.74 8.50
N THR A 508 15.41 1.22 7.46
CA THR A 508 14.09 1.66 7.00
C THR A 508 13.03 1.50 8.11
N VAL A 509 12.93 0.33 8.72
CA VAL A 509 11.97 0.07 9.80
C VAL A 509 12.21 1.00 10.98
N ARG A 510 13.48 1.23 11.35
CA ARG A 510 13.85 2.16 12.42
C ARG A 510 13.43 3.59 12.10
N GLY A 511 13.78 4.10 10.90
CA GLY A 511 13.42 5.46 10.46
C GLY A 511 11.90 5.67 10.43
N MET A 512 11.17 4.71 9.87
CA MET A 512 9.71 4.70 9.85
C MET A 512 9.12 4.73 11.27
N GLY A 513 9.65 3.89 12.18
CA GLY A 513 9.20 3.86 13.58
C GLY A 513 9.40 5.19 14.31
N ASP A 514 10.55 5.85 14.11
CA ASP A 514 10.87 7.14 14.74
C ASP A 514 9.95 8.26 14.22
N ALA A 515 9.67 8.30 12.92
CA ALA A 515 8.75 9.27 12.33
C ALA A 515 7.30 9.05 12.81
N CYS A 516 6.82 7.79 12.82
CA CYS A 516 5.49 7.45 13.31
C CYS A 516 5.29 7.82 14.79
N ARG A 517 6.29 7.61 15.65
CA ARG A 517 6.24 8.03 17.06
C ARG A 517 6.18 9.55 17.19
N ALA A 518 7.03 10.27 16.47
CA ALA A 518 7.08 11.74 16.53
C ALA A 518 5.80 12.39 16.02
N LEU A 519 5.18 11.83 14.98
CA LEU A 519 3.92 12.32 14.40
C LEU A 519 2.67 11.70 15.06
N SER A 520 2.85 10.82 16.05
CA SER A 520 1.76 10.14 16.76
C SER A 520 0.81 9.35 15.84
N VAL A 521 1.36 8.69 14.83
CA VAL A 521 0.60 7.88 13.86
C VAL A 521 0.94 6.40 14.06
N PRO A 522 0.06 5.61 14.72
CA PRO A 522 0.30 4.19 14.97
C PRO A 522 0.19 3.37 13.68
N ILE A 523 1.01 2.33 13.58
CA ILE A 523 0.96 1.35 12.49
C ILE A 523 0.04 0.22 12.90
N THR A 524 -1.07 0.04 12.19
CA THR A 524 -2.11 -0.94 12.54
C THR A 524 -1.98 -2.25 11.79
N GLY A 525 -1.09 -2.33 10.81
CA GLY A 525 -0.85 -3.51 10.00
C GLY A 525 0.11 -3.20 8.86
N GLY A 526 0.39 -4.18 8.05
CA GLY A 526 1.27 -4.02 6.89
C GLY A 526 1.63 -5.35 6.25
N ASN A 527 2.51 -5.28 5.26
CA ASN A 527 3.03 -6.41 4.50
C ASN A 527 4.53 -6.22 4.24
N VAL A 528 5.27 -7.31 4.12
CA VAL A 528 6.66 -7.31 3.66
C VAL A 528 6.76 -8.15 2.40
N SER A 529 7.33 -7.57 1.36
CA SER A 529 7.66 -8.23 0.11
C SER A 529 9.18 -8.24 -0.05
N PHE A 530 9.77 -9.39 0.13
CA PHE A 530 11.19 -9.64 -0.12
C PHE A 530 11.41 -10.28 -1.50
N TYR A 531 12.69 -10.52 -1.83
CA TYR A 531 13.14 -11.14 -3.08
C TYR A 531 12.74 -10.39 -4.35
N ASN A 532 12.50 -9.06 -4.23
CA ASN A 532 12.29 -8.22 -5.42
C ASN A 532 13.65 -7.95 -6.09
N GLU A 533 14.17 -8.96 -6.73
CA GLU A 533 15.43 -8.96 -7.47
C GLU A 533 15.23 -9.63 -8.83
N THR A 534 15.93 -9.13 -9.83
CA THR A 534 15.98 -9.72 -11.16
C THR A 534 17.44 -9.81 -11.60
N ASP A 535 17.90 -11.01 -11.92
CA ASP A 535 19.29 -11.30 -12.32
C ASP A 535 20.32 -10.75 -11.29
N GLY A 536 20.03 -10.93 -10.01
CA GLY A 536 20.88 -10.50 -8.89
C GLY A 536 20.91 -8.97 -8.63
N ARG A 537 20.02 -8.21 -9.29
CA ARG A 537 19.84 -6.77 -9.06
C ARG A 537 18.59 -6.53 -8.26
N ALA A 538 18.77 -6.02 -7.04
CA ALA A 538 17.66 -5.62 -6.18
C ALA A 538 17.03 -4.31 -6.66
N ILE A 539 15.72 -4.16 -6.45
CA ILE A 539 15.06 -2.87 -6.53
C ILE A 539 15.62 -1.89 -5.49
N TYR A 540 15.34 -0.61 -5.65
CA TYR A 540 15.52 0.33 -4.54
C TYR A 540 14.69 -0.09 -3.33
N PRO A 541 15.21 0.07 -2.08
CA PRO A 541 14.41 -0.10 -0.87
C PRO A 541 13.15 0.77 -0.96
N THR A 542 11.98 0.15 -0.99
CA THR A 542 10.75 0.88 -1.26
C THR A 542 9.70 0.60 -0.18
N PRO A 543 9.77 1.31 0.96
CA PRO A 543 8.66 1.34 1.90
C PRO A 543 7.53 2.19 1.32
N VAL A 544 6.36 1.59 1.15
CA VAL A 544 5.14 2.30 0.82
C VAL A 544 4.34 2.49 2.10
N ILE A 545 4.00 3.72 2.41
CA ILE A 545 3.27 4.10 3.62
C ILE A 545 1.85 4.49 3.22
N GLY A 546 0.85 3.78 3.75
CA GLY A 546 -0.55 4.15 3.63
C GLY A 546 -1.01 4.89 4.89
N VAL A 547 -1.47 6.13 4.76
CA VAL A 547 -1.97 6.93 5.90
C VAL A 547 -3.45 7.18 5.74
N VAL A 548 -4.18 7.02 6.84
CA VAL A 548 -5.60 7.39 6.97
C VAL A 548 -5.71 8.59 7.91
N GLY A 549 -6.43 9.61 7.46
CA GLY A 549 -6.74 10.80 8.24
C GLY A 549 -8.24 11.05 8.40
N LEU A 550 -8.62 11.73 9.46
CA LEU A 550 -9.99 12.06 9.81
C LEU A 550 -10.26 13.55 9.60
N ILE A 551 -11.32 13.86 8.87
CA ILE A 551 -11.93 15.18 8.76
C ILE A 551 -13.25 15.14 9.54
N GLU A 552 -13.40 15.95 10.59
CA GLU A 552 -14.60 15.97 11.42
C GLU A 552 -15.81 16.61 10.70
N ASP A 553 -15.56 17.51 9.76
CA ASP A 553 -16.57 18.12 8.91
C ASP A 553 -16.13 18.04 7.43
N ALA A 554 -16.76 17.18 6.66
CA ALA A 554 -16.47 16.96 5.23
C ALA A 554 -16.49 18.22 4.38
N ALA A 555 -17.22 19.26 4.79
CA ALA A 555 -17.24 20.57 4.11
C ALA A 555 -15.91 21.34 4.24
N ARG A 556 -14.99 20.87 5.07
CA ARG A 556 -13.65 21.44 5.28
C ARG A 556 -12.56 20.73 4.50
N ALA A 557 -12.91 19.73 3.69
CA ALA A 557 -11.96 19.07 2.80
C ALA A 557 -11.34 20.07 1.82
N LEU A 558 -10.03 20.00 1.66
CA LEU A 558 -9.25 20.86 0.77
C LEU A 558 -8.75 20.07 -0.45
N THR A 559 -8.35 20.78 -1.49
CA THR A 559 -7.63 20.25 -2.64
C THR A 559 -6.42 21.14 -2.93
N ASN A 560 -5.49 20.66 -3.75
CA ASN A 560 -4.30 21.39 -4.17
C ASN A 560 -4.59 22.56 -5.12
N ALA A 561 -5.62 22.47 -5.95
CA ALA A 561 -5.87 23.43 -7.04
C ALA A 561 -6.22 24.84 -6.55
N PHE A 562 -5.69 25.86 -7.19
CA PHE A 562 -6.14 27.23 -7.05
C PHE A 562 -7.64 27.35 -7.38
N LYS A 563 -8.40 28.17 -6.62
CA LYS A 563 -9.86 28.24 -6.75
C LYS A 563 -10.33 29.48 -7.50
N GLU A 564 -9.87 30.63 -7.09
CA GLU A 564 -10.37 31.90 -7.60
C GLU A 564 -9.23 32.93 -7.77
N GLU A 565 -9.33 33.77 -8.80
CA GLU A 565 -8.40 34.86 -8.97
C GLU A 565 -8.48 35.84 -7.78
N GLY A 566 -7.34 36.43 -7.42
CA GLY A 566 -7.18 37.34 -6.30
C GLY A 566 -6.93 36.68 -4.96
N GLU A 567 -6.95 35.34 -4.84
CA GLU A 567 -6.55 34.66 -3.62
C GLU A 567 -5.05 34.80 -3.36
N ALA A 568 -4.67 35.09 -2.11
CA ALA A 568 -3.27 35.21 -1.73
C ALA A 568 -2.64 33.82 -1.58
N VAL A 569 -1.45 33.65 -2.16
CA VAL A 569 -0.66 32.41 -2.07
C VAL A 569 0.46 32.59 -1.06
N TYR A 570 0.59 31.62 -0.16
CA TYR A 570 1.62 31.57 0.86
C TYR A 570 2.41 30.29 0.76
N LEU A 571 3.73 30.37 0.97
CA LEU A 571 4.60 29.26 1.29
C LEU A 571 4.76 29.19 2.82
N LEU A 572 4.35 28.08 3.38
CA LEU A 572 4.62 27.70 4.78
C LEU A 572 5.87 26.84 4.82
N GLY A 573 6.81 27.19 5.72
CA GLY A 573 8.15 26.57 5.78
C GLY A 573 9.19 27.32 4.93
N ASP A 574 10.46 26.97 5.12
CA ASP A 574 11.60 27.57 4.41
C ASP A 574 12.20 26.60 3.39
N THR A 575 12.78 27.13 2.31
CA THR A 575 13.55 26.37 1.33
C THR A 575 15.03 26.30 1.78
N ALA A 576 15.63 25.11 1.71
CA ALA A 576 17.03 24.86 1.98
C ALA A 576 17.75 24.24 0.77
N GLU A 577 19.03 23.93 0.91
CA GLU A 577 19.89 23.41 -0.17
C GLU A 577 19.75 21.88 -0.33
N ASP A 578 18.52 21.39 -0.49
CA ASP A 578 18.18 19.96 -0.52
C ASP A 578 17.96 19.48 -1.98
N LEU A 579 19.02 19.24 -2.71
CA LEU A 579 18.98 18.69 -4.08
C LEU A 579 19.33 17.19 -4.14
N GLY A 580 19.81 16.58 -3.05
CA GLY A 580 20.25 15.17 -3.06
C GLY A 580 19.06 14.22 -3.30
N GLY A 581 19.22 13.32 -4.29
CA GLY A 581 18.18 12.36 -4.69
C GLY A 581 16.97 12.98 -5.39
N SER A 582 17.00 14.31 -5.66
CA SER A 582 15.86 15.03 -6.25
C SER A 582 15.59 14.63 -7.71
N GLU A 583 14.36 14.91 -8.15
CA GLU A 583 13.98 14.77 -9.56
C GLU A 583 14.81 15.71 -10.46
N LEU A 584 15.21 16.89 -9.96
CA LEU A 584 16.13 17.78 -10.67
C LEU A 584 17.44 17.08 -11.02
N VAL A 585 18.11 16.45 -10.03
CA VAL A 585 19.39 15.77 -10.24
C VAL A 585 19.24 14.61 -11.21
N LYS A 586 18.13 13.88 -11.12
CA LYS A 586 17.82 12.79 -12.05
C LYS A 586 17.58 13.29 -13.47
N VAL A 587 16.69 14.26 -13.66
CA VAL A 587 16.25 14.71 -15.00
C VAL A 587 17.32 15.54 -15.70
N VAL A 588 18.02 16.43 -14.98
CA VAL A 588 18.99 17.37 -15.59
C VAL A 588 20.38 16.75 -15.66
N HIS A 589 20.80 16.03 -14.62
CA HIS A 589 22.16 15.49 -14.55
C HIS A 589 22.23 13.98 -14.82
N GLY A 590 21.11 13.29 -15.03
CA GLY A 590 21.06 11.85 -15.30
C GLY A 590 21.58 11.00 -14.15
N LYS A 591 21.47 11.46 -12.88
CA LYS A 591 22.07 10.80 -11.72
C LYS A 591 21.08 10.70 -10.57
N VAL A 592 21.22 9.62 -9.80
CA VAL A 592 20.66 9.52 -8.45
C VAL A 592 21.83 9.64 -7.47
N ALA A 593 21.97 10.80 -6.84
CA ALA A 593 23.15 11.12 -6.02
C ALA A 593 22.83 12.22 -4.99
N GLY A 594 23.73 12.38 -4.01
CA GLY A 594 23.61 13.34 -2.92
C GLY A 594 22.84 12.78 -1.73
N ARG A 595 22.95 13.42 -0.58
CA ARG A 595 22.17 13.02 0.60
C ARG A 595 20.71 13.43 0.40
N PRO A 596 19.75 12.55 0.77
CA PRO A 596 18.35 12.94 0.83
C PRO A 596 18.15 14.16 1.75
N PRO A 597 17.07 14.93 1.53
CA PRO A 597 16.73 16.05 2.40
C PRO A 597 16.67 15.63 3.87
N ARG A 598 17.14 16.48 4.77
CA ARG A 598 17.12 16.19 6.20
C ARG A 598 15.78 16.65 6.82
N LEU A 599 15.08 15.72 7.45
CA LEU A 599 13.78 15.98 8.06
C LEU A 599 13.89 16.42 9.53
N ASP A 600 13.35 17.59 9.86
CA ASP A 600 13.04 18.01 11.23
C ASP A 600 11.58 17.65 11.57
N LEU A 601 11.38 16.54 12.27
CA LEU A 601 10.05 16.07 12.68
C LEU A 601 9.33 17.06 13.61
N GLY A 602 10.05 17.91 14.32
CA GLY A 602 9.47 18.98 15.12
C GLY A 602 8.90 20.10 14.25
N ALA A 603 9.60 20.50 13.19
CA ALA A 603 9.12 21.45 12.20
C ALA A 603 7.91 20.90 11.45
N GLU A 604 7.97 19.62 11.02
CA GLU A 604 6.86 18.91 10.37
C GLU A 604 5.60 18.93 11.24
N GLY A 605 5.71 18.55 12.52
CA GLY A 605 4.57 18.55 13.45
C GLY A 605 3.97 19.94 13.67
N ARG A 606 4.80 21.00 13.70
CA ARG A 606 4.30 22.38 13.80
C ARG A 606 3.57 22.84 12.55
N LEU A 607 4.06 22.46 11.36
CA LEU A 607 3.38 22.72 10.08
C LEU A 607 2.01 22.02 10.04
N HIS A 608 1.96 20.75 10.41
CA HIS A 608 0.71 19.98 10.50
C HIS A 608 -0.31 20.69 11.41
N ALA A 609 0.11 21.08 12.61
CA ALA A 609 -0.77 21.74 13.58
C ALA A 609 -1.33 23.08 13.03
N LEU A 610 -0.50 23.89 12.38
CA LEU A 610 -0.91 25.13 11.73
C LEU A 610 -1.96 24.89 10.64
N VAL A 611 -1.68 23.96 9.72
CA VAL A 611 -2.56 23.71 8.58
C VAL A 611 -3.90 23.14 9.02
N LEU A 612 -3.90 22.22 9.99
CA LEU A 612 -5.12 21.64 10.56
C LEU A 612 -5.97 22.70 11.30
N GLU A 613 -5.34 23.63 12.06
CA GLU A 613 -6.06 24.75 12.65
C GLU A 613 -6.71 25.61 11.57
N ALA A 614 -5.95 26.00 10.57
CA ALA A 614 -6.42 26.89 9.50
C ALA A 614 -7.52 26.25 8.61
N ALA A 615 -7.38 24.96 8.29
CA ALA A 615 -8.37 24.18 7.54
C ALA A 615 -9.66 24.02 8.36
N GLY A 616 -9.56 23.59 9.61
CA GLY A 616 -10.71 23.43 10.51
C GLY A 616 -11.49 24.73 10.73
N ALA A 617 -10.80 25.87 10.82
CA ALA A 617 -11.40 27.17 10.93
C ALA A 617 -11.94 27.72 9.59
N GLY A 618 -11.62 27.07 8.44
CA GLY A 618 -12.05 27.49 7.10
C GLY A 618 -11.34 28.71 6.56
N TRP A 619 -10.09 28.95 6.98
CA TRP A 619 -9.28 30.05 6.46
C TRP A 619 -8.59 29.71 5.15
N LEU A 620 -8.35 28.42 4.89
CA LEU A 620 -7.70 27.97 3.67
C LEU A 620 -8.72 27.70 2.56
N ARG A 621 -8.31 27.99 1.34
CA ARG A 621 -9.05 27.70 0.11
C ARG A 621 -8.48 26.48 -0.62
N SER A 622 -7.14 26.34 -0.60
CA SER A 622 -6.40 25.17 -1.08
C SER A 622 -5.17 24.97 -0.22
N ALA A 623 -4.63 23.75 -0.26
CA ALA A 623 -3.33 23.42 0.30
C ALA A 623 -2.68 22.33 -0.56
N HIS A 624 -1.35 22.41 -0.72
CA HIS A 624 -0.56 21.49 -1.52
C HIS A 624 0.83 21.34 -0.90
N ASP A 625 1.33 20.13 -0.74
CA ASP A 625 2.67 19.94 -0.24
C ASP A 625 3.74 20.28 -1.31
N CYS A 626 4.95 20.59 -0.89
CA CYS A 626 6.08 20.78 -1.77
C CYS A 626 7.01 19.57 -1.65
N SER A 627 7.03 18.70 -2.66
CA SER A 627 7.83 17.48 -2.72
C SER A 627 8.62 17.39 -4.02
N ASP A 628 8.40 16.39 -4.87
CA ASP A 628 9.15 16.16 -6.11
C ASP A 628 9.18 17.42 -7.02
N GLY A 629 10.39 17.85 -7.40
CA GLY A 629 10.61 19.02 -8.22
C GLY A 629 10.46 20.38 -7.53
N GLY A 630 10.18 20.41 -6.22
CA GLY A 630 10.21 21.59 -5.37
C GLY A 630 9.06 22.60 -5.61
N VAL A 631 9.25 23.83 -5.11
CA VAL A 631 8.17 24.84 -5.06
C VAL A 631 7.69 25.29 -6.44
N ALA A 632 8.56 25.26 -7.47
CA ALA A 632 8.17 25.66 -8.82
C ALA A 632 7.23 24.65 -9.46
N VAL A 633 7.47 23.35 -9.26
CA VAL A 633 6.56 22.28 -9.70
C VAL A 633 5.25 22.37 -8.91
N ALA A 634 5.31 22.48 -7.58
CA ALA A 634 4.12 22.58 -6.74
C ALA A 634 3.21 23.78 -7.12
N LEU A 635 3.79 24.96 -7.43
CA LEU A 635 3.02 26.12 -7.94
C LEU A 635 2.37 25.84 -9.29
N ALA A 636 3.08 25.14 -10.18
CA ALA A 636 2.50 24.73 -11.46
C ALA A 636 1.35 23.74 -11.26
N GLU A 637 1.51 22.73 -10.41
CA GLU A 637 0.47 21.73 -10.11
C GLU A 637 -0.79 22.34 -9.50
N CYS A 638 -0.64 23.37 -8.63
CA CYS A 638 -1.79 24.13 -8.14
C CYS A 638 -2.60 24.80 -9.24
N ALA A 639 -1.95 25.17 -10.35
CA ALA A 639 -2.54 25.86 -11.49
C ALA A 639 -2.95 24.92 -12.63
N LEU A 640 -2.60 23.62 -12.56
CA LEU A 640 -2.85 22.65 -13.63
C LEU A 640 -4.00 21.71 -13.26
N GLY A 641 -4.93 21.52 -14.18
CA GLY A 641 -6.00 20.52 -14.06
C GLY A 641 -5.93 19.52 -15.21
N ALA A 642 -6.42 18.30 -14.99
CA ALA A 642 -6.44 17.25 -16.01
C ALA A 642 -7.30 17.60 -17.23
N GLU A 643 -8.30 18.47 -17.08
CA GLU A 643 -9.20 18.91 -18.16
C GLU A 643 -8.70 20.20 -18.85
N GLY A 644 -7.67 20.84 -18.32
CA GLY A 644 -7.09 22.05 -18.86
C GLY A 644 -6.37 22.88 -17.81
N PRO A 645 -5.63 23.91 -18.22
CA PRO A 645 -4.97 24.81 -17.29
C PRO A 645 -5.99 25.67 -16.53
N GLY A 646 -5.76 25.83 -15.22
CA GLY A 646 -6.41 26.83 -14.39
C GLY A 646 -5.71 28.20 -14.46
N PRO A 647 -6.05 29.11 -13.51
CA PRO A 647 -5.40 30.40 -13.42
C PRO A 647 -3.95 30.28 -12.98
N GLY A 648 -3.06 31.04 -13.62
CA GLY A 648 -1.66 31.16 -13.22
C GLY A 648 -1.45 32.13 -12.04
N GLY A 649 -0.34 32.84 -12.06
CA GLY A 649 -0.02 33.86 -11.08
C GLY A 649 1.40 34.39 -11.21
N ARG A 650 1.65 35.49 -10.50
CA ARG A 650 3.01 36.02 -10.31
C ARG A 650 3.41 35.86 -8.86
N PHE A 651 4.49 35.10 -8.65
CA PHE A 651 4.94 34.70 -7.33
C PHE A 651 6.40 35.07 -7.11
N ASP A 652 6.67 35.79 -6.01
CA ASP A 652 8.01 36.19 -5.60
C ASP A 652 8.51 35.24 -4.50
N LEU A 653 9.52 34.46 -4.81
CA LEU A 653 10.07 33.45 -3.91
C LEU A 653 11.04 34.09 -2.93
N PRO A 654 10.90 33.81 -1.61
CA PRO A 654 11.76 34.40 -0.59
C PRO A 654 13.13 33.72 -0.57
N GLY A 655 14.17 34.51 -0.27
CA GLY A 655 15.52 34.00 -0.03
C GLY A 655 16.55 34.45 -1.07
N THR A 656 17.79 34.04 -0.80
CA THR A 656 18.99 34.41 -1.58
C THR A 656 19.74 33.18 -2.11
N LEU A 657 19.08 32.02 -2.08
CA LEU A 657 19.66 30.77 -2.58
C LEU A 657 19.92 30.87 -4.09
N ARG A 658 20.80 30.02 -4.58
CA ARG A 658 21.02 29.84 -6.02
C ARG A 658 19.66 29.55 -6.71
N PRO A 659 19.37 30.16 -7.86
CA PRO A 659 18.00 30.12 -8.45
C PRO A 659 17.44 28.72 -8.68
N ASP A 660 18.25 27.77 -9.10
CA ASP A 660 17.84 26.37 -9.29
C ASP A 660 17.48 25.69 -7.96
N ILE A 661 18.23 25.98 -6.90
CA ILE A 661 17.92 25.50 -5.55
C ILE A 661 16.61 26.11 -5.05
N LEU A 662 16.44 27.43 -5.23
CA LEU A 662 15.25 28.13 -4.79
C LEU A 662 13.97 27.59 -5.44
N LEU A 663 14.05 27.21 -6.72
CA LEU A 663 12.91 26.71 -7.50
C LEU A 663 12.66 25.21 -7.26
N PHE A 664 13.72 24.40 -7.25
CA PHE A 664 13.61 22.95 -7.44
C PHE A 664 14.13 22.11 -6.27
N SER A 665 14.57 22.74 -5.18
CA SER A 665 14.93 22.01 -3.96
C SER A 665 13.72 21.25 -3.41
N GLU A 666 13.94 20.01 -2.99
CA GLU A 666 12.89 19.13 -2.43
C GLU A 666 12.93 19.14 -0.90
N THR A 667 13.21 20.31 -0.29
CA THR A 667 13.18 20.50 1.16
C THR A 667 11.81 20.08 1.71
N PRO A 668 11.75 19.18 2.71
CA PRO A 668 10.48 18.76 3.33
C PRO A 668 9.88 19.84 4.22
N SER A 669 8.75 19.53 4.84
CA SER A 669 8.06 20.41 5.79
C SER A 669 7.68 21.78 5.19
N ARG A 670 7.33 21.79 3.90
CA ARG A 670 6.81 22.97 3.21
C ARG A 670 5.42 22.69 2.63
N MET A 671 4.58 23.72 2.57
CA MET A 671 3.24 23.64 1.99
C MET A 671 2.85 24.97 1.32
N LEU A 672 2.30 24.89 0.15
CA LEU A 672 1.60 26.01 -0.51
C LEU A 672 0.17 26.08 -0.01
N VAL A 673 -0.30 27.26 0.34
CA VAL A 673 -1.71 27.45 0.75
C VAL A 673 -2.27 28.72 0.11
N THR A 674 -3.58 28.69 -0.21
CA THR A 674 -4.30 29.90 -0.62
C THR A 674 -5.29 30.32 0.45
N THR A 675 -5.45 31.63 0.63
CA THR A 675 -6.31 32.21 1.66
C THR A 675 -6.84 33.60 1.30
N ARG A 676 -8.00 33.93 1.87
CA ARG A 676 -8.51 35.32 1.96
C ARG A 676 -8.37 35.89 3.37
N GLU A 677 -7.95 35.07 4.34
CA GLU A 677 -7.81 35.41 5.76
C GLU A 677 -6.33 35.61 6.15
N GLU A 678 -5.59 36.39 5.35
CA GLU A 678 -4.13 36.58 5.46
C GLU A 678 -3.67 36.94 6.87
N ALA A 679 -4.38 37.84 7.57
CA ALA A 679 -4.00 38.24 8.92
C ALA A 679 -4.12 37.11 9.94
N ARG A 680 -5.18 36.28 9.81
CA ARG A 680 -5.38 35.10 10.69
C ARG A 680 -4.33 34.04 10.45
N LEU A 681 -4.04 33.75 9.17
CA LEU A 681 -3.01 32.78 8.81
C LEU A 681 -1.63 33.18 9.37
N ARG A 682 -1.21 34.45 9.17
CA ARG A 682 0.07 34.95 9.68
C ARG A 682 0.16 34.91 11.20
N ALA A 683 -0.93 35.29 11.91
CA ALA A 683 -0.97 35.22 13.34
C ALA A 683 -0.86 33.78 13.88
N ALA A 684 -1.54 32.83 13.22
CA ALA A 684 -1.43 31.40 13.54
C ALA A 684 -0.02 30.86 13.25
N ALA A 685 0.56 31.17 12.09
CA ALA A 685 1.91 30.76 11.72
C ALA A 685 2.94 31.22 12.77
N HIS A 686 2.83 32.47 13.25
CA HIS A 686 3.68 32.98 14.32
C HIS A 686 3.51 32.20 15.64
N ARG A 687 2.27 31.87 16.05
CA ARG A 687 2.02 31.03 17.24
C ARG A 687 2.63 29.64 17.12
N HIS A 688 2.48 29.02 15.96
CA HIS A 688 3.04 27.68 15.67
C HIS A 688 4.53 27.69 15.37
N ARG A 689 5.16 28.89 15.25
CA ARG A 689 6.58 29.04 14.86
C ARG A 689 6.88 28.38 13.51
N VAL A 690 5.99 28.60 12.55
CA VAL A 690 6.16 28.16 11.16
C VAL A 690 6.48 29.39 10.31
N PRO A 691 7.57 29.37 9.52
CA PRO A 691 7.83 30.40 8.52
C PRO A 691 6.63 30.53 7.58
N CYS A 692 6.27 31.79 7.22
CA CYS A 692 5.06 32.07 6.46
C CYS A 692 5.32 33.21 5.48
N HIS A 693 5.56 32.89 4.24
CA HIS A 693 5.97 33.80 3.18
C HIS A 693 4.82 34.05 2.21
N ARG A 694 4.45 35.31 2.04
CA ARG A 694 3.48 35.70 1.01
C ARG A 694 4.19 35.71 -0.33
N LEU A 695 3.79 34.83 -1.26
CA LEU A 695 4.40 34.73 -2.57
C LEU A 695 3.76 35.67 -3.60
N GLY A 696 2.44 35.80 -3.60
CA GLY A 696 1.70 36.57 -4.60
C GLY A 696 0.21 36.35 -4.54
N ILE A 697 -0.44 36.45 -5.69
CA ILE A 697 -1.87 36.23 -5.88
C ILE A 697 -2.13 35.37 -7.12
N VAL A 698 -3.19 34.57 -7.06
CA VAL A 698 -3.71 33.79 -8.17
C VAL A 698 -4.31 34.72 -9.23
N GLY A 699 -4.01 34.47 -10.51
CA GLY A 699 -4.63 35.17 -11.63
C GLY A 699 -3.80 35.19 -12.90
N GLY A 700 -4.47 35.39 -14.01
CA GLY A 700 -3.86 35.45 -15.35
C GLY A 700 -3.59 34.07 -15.98
N ASP A 701 -3.00 34.10 -17.15
CA ASP A 701 -2.74 32.95 -18.01
C ASP A 701 -1.25 32.54 -18.08
N ARG A 702 -0.44 33.09 -17.19
CA ARG A 702 1.00 32.82 -17.09
C ARG A 702 1.40 32.44 -15.67
N LEU A 703 2.42 31.61 -15.55
CA LEU A 703 3.15 31.35 -14.31
C LEU A 703 4.46 32.15 -14.37
N THR A 704 4.55 33.20 -13.55
CA THR A 704 5.75 34.04 -13.46
C THR A 704 6.35 33.85 -12.07
N LEU A 705 7.59 33.36 -12.00
CA LEU A 705 8.33 33.18 -10.74
C LEU A 705 9.49 34.16 -10.70
N THR A 706 9.58 34.93 -9.62
CA THR A 706 10.64 35.94 -9.40
C THR A 706 11.36 35.69 -8.08
N SER A 707 12.54 36.24 -7.90
CA SER A 707 13.21 36.39 -6.61
C SER A 707 13.72 37.83 -6.49
N GLY A 708 13.04 38.62 -5.67
CA GLY A 708 13.21 40.06 -5.65
C GLY A 708 12.88 40.69 -7.02
N HIS A 709 13.87 41.33 -7.66
CA HIS A 709 13.65 41.95 -8.96
C HIS A 709 14.02 41.06 -10.16
N ARG A 710 14.54 39.85 -9.90
CA ARG A 710 14.96 38.93 -10.96
C ARG A 710 13.84 37.99 -11.34
N GLU A 711 13.46 38.01 -12.62
CA GLU A 711 12.59 36.99 -13.20
C GLU A 711 13.38 35.71 -13.43
N LEU A 712 12.86 34.57 -12.93
CA LEU A 712 13.45 33.25 -13.01
C LEU A 712 12.72 32.37 -14.01
N VAL A 713 11.39 32.44 -14.02
CA VAL A 713 10.52 31.68 -14.92
C VAL A 713 9.37 32.61 -15.39
N ASP A 714 9.06 32.59 -16.67
CA ASP A 714 7.84 33.19 -17.23
C ASP A 714 7.30 32.31 -18.36
N LEU A 715 6.29 31.51 -18.06
CA LEU A 715 5.70 30.55 -18.99
C LEU A 715 4.18 30.71 -19.06
N ASP A 716 3.64 30.54 -20.26
CA ASP A 716 2.18 30.46 -20.41
C ASP A 716 1.65 29.12 -19.88
N MET A 717 0.43 29.15 -19.34
CA MET A 717 -0.20 27.99 -18.73
C MET A 717 -0.45 26.84 -19.72
N ALA A 718 -0.62 27.17 -21.03
CA ALA A 718 -0.83 26.13 -22.05
C ALA A 718 0.44 25.31 -22.30
N ARG A 719 1.64 25.93 -22.26
CA ARG A 719 2.91 25.22 -22.39
C ARG A 719 3.16 24.33 -21.17
N LEU A 720 2.89 24.82 -19.96
CA LEU A 720 3.01 24.04 -18.73
C LEU A 720 2.08 22.83 -18.75
N HIS A 721 0.82 23.03 -19.12
CA HIS A 721 -0.16 21.96 -19.26
C HIS A 721 0.26 20.93 -20.32
N ALA A 722 0.76 21.38 -21.46
CA ALA A 722 1.24 20.50 -22.51
C ALA A 722 2.43 19.65 -22.06
N ALA A 723 3.35 20.18 -21.26
CA ALA A 723 4.46 19.43 -20.67
C ALA A 723 3.94 18.40 -19.64
N TRP A 724 3.07 18.83 -18.73
CA TRP A 724 2.50 17.98 -17.69
C TRP A 724 1.66 16.81 -18.24
N MET A 725 1.00 16.99 -19.41
CA MET A 725 0.23 15.93 -20.08
C MET A 725 1.08 15.00 -20.97
N SER A 726 2.40 15.09 -20.94
CA SER A 726 3.31 14.32 -21.80
C SER A 726 3.17 12.80 -21.64
N LEU A 727 3.01 12.32 -20.41
CA LEU A 727 2.87 10.89 -20.11
C LEU A 727 1.60 10.29 -20.76
N GLU A 728 0.47 11.01 -20.74
CA GLU A 728 -0.75 10.53 -21.39
C GLU A 728 -0.56 10.35 -22.89
N ARG A 729 0.16 11.28 -23.54
CA ARG A 729 0.49 11.16 -24.98
C ARG A 729 1.39 9.96 -25.26
N LEU A 730 2.41 9.76 -24.41
CA LEU A 730 3.33 8.62 -24.53
C LEU A 730 2.60 7.27 -24.39
N LEU A 731 1.72 7.15 -23.39
CA LEU A 731 1.00 5.91 -23.10
C LEU A 731 -0.18 5.65 -24.08
N SER A 732 -0.69 6.67 -24.75
CA SER A 732 -1.75 6.57 -25.74
C SER A 732 -1.24 6.33 -27.16
N ALA A 733 0.08 6.48 -27.40
CA ALA A 733 0.67 6.17 -28.70
C ALA A 733 0.60 4.67 -28.97
N PRO A 734 0.34 4.25 -30.24
CA PRO A 734 0.42 2.84 -30.61
C PRO A 734 1.79 2.27 -30.22
N ALA A 735 1.81 1.06 -29.71
CA ALA A 735 3.07 0.32 -29.54
C ALA A 735 3.59 -0.01 -30.95
N GLU A 736 4.72 0.59 -31.35
CA GLU A 736 5.43 0.23 -32.58
C GLU A 736 6.03 -1.17 -32.47
#